data_4453cec7456141e53fdae979831a93d5
#
_entry.id   4453cec7456141e53fdae979831a93d5
#
_cell.length_a   1.000
_cell.length_b   1.000
_cell.length_c   1.000
_cell.angle_alpha   90.00
_cell.angle_beta   90.00
_cell.angle_gamma   90.00
#
_symmetry.space_group_name_H-M   'P 1'
#
loop_
_entity.id
_entity.type
_entity.pdbx_description
1 polymer ?
#
loop_
_entity_poly.entity_id
_entity_poly.type
_entity_poly.pdbx_seq_one_letter_code
_entity_poly.pdbx_strand_id
1 'polypeptide(L)'
;SEMCIRDSGKVVLSNRSEKAGRIVTADAVKIGGGMGNMARRISDAGATENIKSSDGNAAIVHKEMPKIDYPYEISGYPRFCEAARYWLQWAGIPDSVYSDSQGKNDYTDDYKCRGIWVNYLAGGSTVNPTEQGLNIPVDMAFAFHSDAGTTLNDSIIGTLGIYYTNVYNEEYANGASRYLAHDMTDLIQSNIVRDIRSLYEPDWTRRGMWNQSYYEARVPRVPTMLLELLSHQNFADMRYGLDPRFRFTVSRAIYKGMLQFICSQYHMDYIVQPLPVDNMALKMVGENEIELTWQPVADPLEPTANAEKYIVYTRIGDGDFDNGVLVDKNTYRTALPAGMVCSYKVTAVNKGGESFPSEILSAGRAFNSYKRLAMSDKQTNANHSDIVLIVNGFDRISAPADFVAPVPGDTLLAGFLDDLDHGVPYLKDISYIGKMKEYRRSIPWMDDDASGFGDSYGNYEDKVIAGNTFDYPAIHGAAILKAGYSFISCSDESVENKTMNLNDYKYVDLILGKECQTKMGRGGVKPLEFKAFSQPMQEAITAYCGQGGNIFVSGAYVGTDLWDNRLAPAQESDKKFATEVLKYKWRVGQAATEGKVKCVASPFPALSGNYTYHNELNADSYVVESPDAIEPATKDAYTIMRYSENNLSAGVAYKGDYKTCILGFPFEALRTASEREALMRAILIFFN
;
A
#
# COMPACT_ATOMS: atom_id res chain seq x y z
N SER A 1 23.80 -27.61 14.94
CA SER A 1 22.45 -28.18 15.00
C SER A 1 22.07 -28.68 13.62
N GLU A 2 21.90 -29.99 13.49
CA GLU A 2 21.41 -30.60 12.26
C GLU A 2 19.97 -30.12 12.02
N MET A 3 19.76 -29.44 10.88
CA MET A 3 18.43 -29.10 10.42
C MET A 3 17.84 -30.34 9.75
N CYS A 4 16.95 -31.05 10.45
CA CYS A 4 16.15 -32.08 9.81
C CYS A 4 15.24 -31.40 8.79
N ILE A 5 15.51 -31.57 7.51
CA ILE A 5 14.63 -31.19 6.42
C ILE A 5 13.41 -32.10 6.48
N ARG A 6 12.32 -31.60 7.07
CA ARG A 6 10.98 -32.12 6.83
C ARG A 6 10.41 -31.40 5.62
N ASP A 7 9.41 -31.97 4.98
CA ASP A 7 8.85 -31.55 3.68
C ASP A 7 8.35 -30.09 3.60
N SER A 8 8.45 -29.32 4.65
CA SER A 8 8.15 -27.89 4.67
C SER A 8 9.03 -27.16 5.66
N GLY A 9 9.82 -26.21 5.20
CA GLY A 9 10.52 -25.22 6.02
C GLY A 9 9.76 -23.91 6.01
N LYS A 10 9.64 -23.24 7.16
CA LYS A 10 8.98 -21.94 7.29
C LYS A 10 9.98 -20.92 7.84
N VAL A 11 10.08 -19.78 7.15
CA VAL A 11 10.76 -18.59 7.66
C VAL A 11 9.70 -17.58 8.04
N VAL A 12 9.68 -17.17 9.30
CA VAL A 12 8.75 -16.18 9.81
C VAL A 12 9.54 -14.91 10.11
N LEU A 13 9.16 -13.79 9.48
CA LEU A 13 9.63 -12.46 9.80
C LEU A 13 8.58 -11.78 10.67
N SER A 14 8.95 -11.43 11.89
CA SER A 14 8.06 -10.76 12.84
C SER A 14 8.49 -9.31 12.99
N ASN A 15 7.53 -8.38 12.98
CA ASN A 15 7.77 -6.97 13.30
C ASN A 15 7.79 -6.71 14.82
N ARG A 16 7.69 -7.73 15.65
CA ARG A 16 7.80 -7.60 17.11
C ARG A 16 9.21 -7.23 17.51
N SER A 17 9.34 -6.21 18.31
CA SER A 17 10.59 -5.78 18.91
C SER A 17 10.37 -5.33 20.35
N GLU A 18 11.28 -5.69 21.24
CA GLU A 18 11.33 -5.13 22.61
C GLU A 18 11.74 -3.65 22.63
N LYS A 19 12.19 -3.12 21.49
CA LYS A 19 12.62 -1.74 21.33
C LYS A 19 11.64 -0.99 20.44
N ALA A 20 10.96 0.01 21.00
CA ALA A 20 10.10 0.91 20.24
C ALA A 20 10.88 1.63 19.12
N GLY A 21 10.20 2.01 18.05
CA GLY A 21 10.75 2.73 16.91
C GLY A 21 11.66 1.90 16.00
N ARG A 22 11.54 0.57 16.02
CA ARG A 22 12.24 -0.31 15.08
C ARG A 22 11.35 -0.70 13.92
N ILE A 23 11.90 -0.60 12.73
CA ILE A 23 11.26 -1.04 11.49
C ILE A 23 11.95 -2.32 11.05
N VAL A 24 11.17 -3.34 10.73
CA VAL A 24 11.65 -4.57 10.10
C VAL A 24 11.34 -4.49 8.62
N THR A 25 12.38 -4.45 7.81
CA THR A 25 12.25 -4.52 6.35
C THR A 25 12.44 -5.97 5.93
N ALA A 26 11.50 -6.49 5.17
CA ALA A 26 11.55 -7.82 4.60
C ALA A 26 11.63 -7.70 3.08
N ASP A 27 12.79 -8.00 2.52
CA ASP A 27 13.02 -7.93 1.09
C ASP A 27 13.39 -9.30 0.53
N ALA A 28 14.35 -9.95 1.15
CA ALA A 28 14.77 -11.27 0.73
C ALA A 28 15.15 -12.17 1.91
N VAL A 29 14.92 -13.46 1.74
CA VAL A 29 15.43 -14.49 2.65
C VAL A 29 16.65 -15.15 1.99
N LYS A 30 17.79 -15.07 2.67
CA LYS A 30 19.00 -15.79 2.26
C LYS A 30 19.11 -17.07 3.05
N ILE A 31 19.17 -18.19 2.35
CA ILE A 31 19.40 -19.52 2.92
C ILE A 31 20.78 -20.01 2.48
N GLY A 32 21.64 -20.31 3.45
CA GLY A 32 23.02 -20.75 3.20
C GLY A 32 24.07 -19.73 3.58
N GLY A 33 25.30 -19.98 3.12
CA GLY A 33 26.45 -19.13 3.38
C GLY A 33 26.38 -17.74 2.74
N GLY A 34 27.47 -17.01 2.80
CA GLY A 34 27.63 -15.69 2.22
C GLY A 34 28.24 -14.71 3.21
N MET A 35 28.69 -13.57 2.69
CA MET A 35 29.47 -12.61 3.47
C MET A 35 28.61 -11.77 4.43
N GLY A 36 27.30 -11.80 4.30
CA GLY A 36 26.42 -10.98 5.09
C GLY A 36 26.50 -9.50 4.67
N ASN A 37 26.35 -8.62 5.66
CA ASN A 37 26.40 -7.17 5.44
C ASN A 37 27.86 -6.69 5.42
N MET A 38 28.45 -6.63 4.24
CA MET A 38 29.85 -6.19 4.04
C MET A 38 29.90 -4.70 3.70
N ALA A 39 30.93 -4.02 4.20
CA ALA A 39 31.24 -2.67 3.78
C ALA A 39 31.62 -2.61 2.29
N ARG A 40 31.34 -1.49 1.66
CA ARG A 40 31.81 -1.22 0.30
C ARG A 40 33.32 -1.13 0.27
N ARG A 41 33.92 -1.66 -0.80
CA ARG A 41 35.33 -1.42 -1.06
C ARG A 41 35.48 0.05 -1.49
N ILE A 42 36.29 0.82 -0.79
CA ILE A 42 36.74 2.11 -1.30
C ILE A 42 37.62 1.76 -2.50
N SER A 43 37.22 2.17 -3.71
CA SER A 43 38.13 2.15 -4.83
C SER A 43 39.28 3.09 -4.49
N ASP A 44 40.56 2.68 -4.72
CA ASP A 44 41.74 3.53 -4.61
C ASP A 44 41.70 4.73 -5.59
N ALA A 45 40.72 4.76 -6.45
CA ALA A 45 40.37 5.88 -7.29
C ALA A 45 39.54 6.90 -6.49
N GLY A 46 40.21 7.74 -5.72
CA GLY A 46 39.75 9.10 -5.48
C GLY A 46 39.73 9.90 -6.80
N ALA A 47 39.35 9.26 -7.86
CA ALA A 47 39.17 9.84 -9.17
C ALA A 47 37.71 10.20 -9.31
N THR A 48 37.41 11.47 -9.17
CA THR A 48 36.36 12.13 -9.95
C THR A 48 36.61 11.75 -11.41
N GLU A 49 36.14 10.59 -11.85
CA GLU A 49 35.95 10.37 -13.27
C GLU A 49 34.77 11.25 -13.65
N ASN A 50 35.09 12.34 -14.36
CA ASN A 50 34.14 13.07 -15.15
C ASN A 50 33.52 12.09 -16.15
N ILE A 51 32.36 11.55 -15.82
CA ILE A 51 31.53 10.85 -16.78
C ILE A 51 31.08 11.94 -17.75
N LYS A 52 31.79 12.08 -18.85
CA LYS A 52 31.33 12.87 -19.98
C LYS A 52 30.09 12.16 -20.49
N SER A 53 28.92 12.81 -20.35
CA SER A 53 27.77 12.42 -21.15
C SER A 53 28.20 12.46 -22.62
N SER A 54 27.66 11.59 -23.44
CA SER A 54 27.91 11.54 -24.88
C SER A 54 27.65 12.88 -25.58
N ASP A 55 27.01 13.83 -24.93
CA ASP A 55 26.55 15.10 -25.50
C ASP A 55 27.28 16.36 -24.98
N GLY A 56 28.30 16.18 -24.18
CA GLY A 56 29.29 17.26 -23.94
C GLY A 56 28.90 18.41 -23.04
N ASN A 57 27.73 18.44 -22.45
CA ASN A 57 27.27 19.55 -21.62
C ASN A 57 26.49 19.07 -20.38
N ALA A 58 27.18 18.90 -19.28
CA ALA A 58 26.65 19.21 -17.94
C ALA A 58 27.71 18.83 -16.90
N ALA A 59 28.09 19.74 -16.05
CA ALA A 59 28.84 19.46 -14.85
C ALA A 59 27.88 18.86 -13.81
N ILE A 60 27.94 17.55 -13.62
CA ILE A 60 27.27 16.89 -12.50
C ILE A 60 27.99 17.36 -11.24
N VAL A 61 27.33 18.11 -10.39
CA VAL A 61 27.83 18.43 -9.06
C VAL A 61 27.68 17.18 -8.21
N HIS A 62 28.67 16.31 -8.24
CA HIS A 62 28.77 15.23 -7.27
C HIS A 62 28.94 15.85 -5.89
N LYS A 63 27.98 15.64 -4.99
CA LYS A 63 28.16 15.88 -3.58
C LYS A 63 29.37 15.06 -3.14
N GLU A 64 30.46 15.70 -2.74
CA GLU A 64 31.64 14.97 -2.24
C GLU A 64 31.21 14.07 -1.11
N MET A 65 31.32 12.76 -1.32
CA MET A 65 31.14 11.78 -0.26
C MET A 65 32.22 12.02 0.80
N PRO A 66 31.88 11.99 2.11
CA PRO A 66 32.91 12.16 3.14
C PRO A 66 33.98 11.09 2.97
N LYS A 67 35.25 11.53 3.02
CA LYS A 67 36.39 10.61 3.04
C LYS A 67 36.35 9.81 4.33
N ILE A 68 36.19 8.50 4.21
CA ILE A 68 36.23 7.57 5.35
C ILE A 68 37.55 6.81 5.30
N ASP A 69 38.24 6.77 6.43
CA ASP A 69 39.55 6.13 6.58
C ASP A 69 39.47 4.58 6.66
N TYR A 70 38.47 3.97 6.07
CA TYR A 70 38.31 2.52 6.06
C TYR A 70 38.48 1.95 4.66
N PRO A 71 39.03 0.75 4.52
CA PRO A 71 39.14 0.07 3.22
C PRO A 71 37.75 -0.31 2.64
N TYR A 72 36.69 -0.17 3.43
CA TYR A 72 35.32 -0.48 3.03
C TYR A 72 34.33 0.52 3.64
N GLU A 73 33.33 0.87 2.87
CA GLU A 73 32.25 1.78 3.22
C GLU A 73 30.90 1.08 3.11
N ILE A 74 30.02 1.36 4.07
CA ILE A 74 28.59 1.03 3.98
C ILE A 74 27.81 2.29 3.68
N SER A 75 26.77 2.18 2.82
CA SER A 75 25.99 3.33 2.36
C SER A 75 25.22 4.03 3.48
N GLY A 76 24.84 3.29 4.52
CA GLY A 76 23.92 3.74 5.54
C GLY A 76 22.45 3.74 5.09
N TYR A 77 22.20 3.47 3.82
CA TYR A 77 20.84 3.37 3.28
C TYR A 77 20.22 1.99 3.54
N PRO A 78 18.88 1.90 3.55
CA PRO A 78 18.19 0.62 3.48
C PRO A 78 18.63 -0.17 2.25
N ARG A 79 18.69 -1.48 2.37
CA ARG A 79 19.20 -2.36 1.32
C ARG A 79 18.48 -2.17 -0.03
N PHE A 80 17.18 -1.93 -0.02
CA PHE A 80 16.38 -1.72 -1.23
C PHE A 80 16.77 -0.46 -2.05
N CYS A 81 17.52 0.47 -1.46
CA CYS A 81 18.04 1.65 -2.15
C CYS A 81 19.38 1.40 -2.83
N GLU A 82 19.98 0.23 -2.66
CA GLU A 82 21.31 -0.06 -3.16
C GLU A 82 21.28 -0.76 -4.53
N ALA A 83 22.34 -0.50 -5.32
CA ALA A 83 22.52 -1.09 -6.64
C ALA A 83 22.75 -2.61 -6.59
N ALA A 84 22.46 -3.29 -7.71
CA ALA A 84 22.51 -4.74 -7.83
C ALA A 84 23.88 -5.33 -7.44
N ARG A 85 24.98 -4.67 -7.79
CA ARG A 85 26.32 -5.15 -7.42
C ARG A 85 26.50 -5.28 -5.89
N TYR A 86 25.96 -4.36 -5.12
CA TYR A 86 26.06 -4.38 -3.65
C TYR A 86 25.15 -5.43 -3.02
N TRP A 87 24.00 -5.68 -3.63
CA TRP A 87 23.13 -6.80 -3.29
C TRP A 87 23.84 -8.14 -3.47
N LEU A 88 24.51 -8.33 -4.60
CA LEU A 88 25.24 -9.55 -4.90
C LEU A 88 26.44 -9.73 -3.96
N GLN A 89 27.16 -8.65 -3.65
CA GLN A 89 28.21 -8.66 -2.63
C GLN A 89 27.65 -9.08 -1.27
N TRP A 90 26.57 -8.46 -0.84
CA TRP A 90 25.92 -8.81 0.44
C TRP A 90 25.42 -10.25 0.45
N ALA A 91 24.89 -10.74 -0.64
CA ALA A 91 24.45 -12.12 -0.81
C ALA A 91 25.61 -13.15 -0.77
N GLY A 92 26.88 -12.70 -0.87
CA GLY A 92 28.04 -13.56 -0.88
C GLY A 92 28.33 -14.21 -2.23
N ILE A 93 27.82 -13.61 -3.31
CA ILE A 93 28.16 -13.99 -4.69
C ILE A 93 29.64 -13.64 -4.93
N PRO A 94 30.39 -14.43 -5.73
CA PRO A 94 31.78 -14.14 -6.06
C PRO A 94 31.98 -12.77 -6.71
N ASP A 95 33.08 -12.10 -6.42
CA ASP A 95 33.42 -10.78 -6.97
C ASP A 95 33.55 -10.78 -8.50
N SER A 96 33.94 -11.90 -9.08
CA SER A 96 33.94 -12.10 -10.54
C SER A 96 32.58 -11.94 -11.19
N VAL A 97 31.48 -12.04 -10.43
CA VAL A 97 30.10 -11.84 -10.93
C VAL A 97 29.68 -10.39 -10.81
N TYR A 98 30.00 -9.70 -9.70
CA TYR A 98 29.49 -8.34 -9.46
C TYR A 98 30.53 -7.23 -9.61
N SER A 99 31.78 -7.53 -9.95
CA SER A 99 32.87 -6.55 -10.06
C SER A 99 33.75 -6.82 -11.29
N ASP A 100 33.12 -6.85 -12.46
CA ASP A 100 33.79 -7.10 -13.77
C ASP A 100 34.94 -6.11 -14.04
N SER A 101 34.78 -4.85 -13.65
CA SER A 101 35.80 -3.82 -13.71
C SER A 101 36.82 -3.87 -12.56
N GLN A 102 36.71 -4.83 -11.64
CA GLN A 102 37.51 -4.92 -10.42
C GLN A 102 37.35 -3.70 -9.50
N GLY A 103 36.14 -3.15 -9.42
CA GLY A 103 35.79 -1.99 -8.60
C GLY A 103 36.27 -0.65 -9.16
N LYS A 104 36.67 -0.60 -10.41
CA LYS A 104 37.15 0.64 -11.06
C LYS A 104 36.01 1.51 -11.58
N ASN A 105 34.86 0.90 -11.87
CA ASN A 105 33.70 1.59 -12.40
C ASN A 105 32.42 0.97 -11.87
N ASP A 106 31.81 1.64 -10.89
CA ASP A 106 30.59 1.18 -10.21
C ASP A 106 29.40 1.03 -11.16
N TYR A 107 29.22 1.98 -12.06
CA TYR A 107 28.13 1.95 -13.03
C TYR A 107 28.26 0.74 -13.98
N THR A 108 29.48 0.52 -14.50
CA THR A 108 29.74 -0.62 -15.39
C THR A 108 29.56 -1.94 -14.66
N ASP A 109 30.06 -2.04 -13.42
CA ASP A 109 29.90 -3.25 -12.60
C ASP A 109 28.42 -3.51 -12.29
N ASP A 110 27.66 -2.47 -12.02
CA ASP A 110 26.24 -2.63 -11.68
C ASP A 110 25.40 -3.16 -12.85
N TYR A 111 25.43 -2.51 -14.01
CA TYR A 111 24.55 -2.97 -15.11
C TYR A 111 25.03 -4.31 -15.69
N LYS A 112 26.33 -4.61 -15.65
CA LYS A 112 26.85 -5.89 -16.14
C LYS A 112 26.54 -7.05 -15.21
N CYS A 113 26.65 -6.84 -13.90
CA CYS A 113 26.51 -7.92 -12.95
C CYS A 113 25.13 -8.61 -13.03
N ARG A 114 24.09 -7.91 -13.44
CA ARG A 114 22.74 -8.45 -13.55
C ARG A 114 22.67 -9.63 -14.54
N GLY A 115 23.18 -9.44 -15.75
CA GLY A 115 23.24 -10.50 -16.76
C GLY A 115 24.25 -11.62 -16.44
N ILE A 116 25.41 -11.26 -15.87
CA ILE A 116 26.44 -12.23 -15.44
C ILE A 116 25.88 -13.10 -14.30
N TRP A 117 25.12 -12.51 -13.37
CA TRP A 117 24.51 -13.25 -12.26
C TRP A 117 23.53 -14.32 -12.76
N VAL A 118 22.68 -14.02 -13.75
CA VAL A 118 21.78 -15.00 -14.36
C VAL A 118 22.58 -16.21 -14.89
N ASN A 119 23.67 -15.95 -15.58
CA ASN A 119 24.52 -17.02 -16.10
C ASN A 119 25.21 -17.81 -14.98
N TYR A 120 25.67 -17.14 -13.94
CA TYR A 120 26.25 -17.81 -12.78
C TYR A 120 25.24 -18.70 -12.03
N LEU A 121 23.99 -18.27 -11.89
CA LEU A 121 22.93 -19.12 -11.35
C LEU A 121 22.71 -20.36 -12.23
N ALA A 122 22.57 -20.16 -13.54
CA ALA A 122 22.20 -21.21 -14.49
C ALA A 122 23.38 -22.10 -14.92
N GLY A 123 24.62 -21.65 -14.75
CA GLY A 123 25.81 -22.35 -15.21
C GLY A 123 25.95 -23.78 -14.65
N GLY A 124 26.24 -24.74 -15.52
CA GLY A 124 26.27 -26.16 -15.21
C GLY A 124 24.94 -26.88 -15.30
N SER A 125 23.82 -26.14 -15.36
CA SER A 125 22.47 -26.70 -15.47
C SER A 125 22.13 -27.10 -16.93
N THR A 126 20.97 -27.75 -17.09
CA THR A 126 20.48 -28.15 -18.43
C THR A 126 20.19 -26.97 -19.36
N VAL A 127 19.93 -25.78 -18.82
CA VAL A 127 19.67 -24.56 -19.63
C VAL A 127 20.95 -23.83 -20.00
N ASN A 128 22.03 -23.95 -19.22
CA ASN A 128 23.36 -23.37 -19.53
C ASN A 128 24.48 -24.36 -19.22
N PRO A 129 24.61 -25.46 -19.98
CA PRO A 129 25.57 -26.55 -19.70
C PRO A 129 27.03 -26.20 -19.96
N THR A 130 27.30 -25.12 -20.67
CA THR A 130 28.67 -24.77 -21.15
C THR A 130 29.44 -23.84 -20.21
N GLU A 131 28.76 -23.18 -19.28
CA GLU A 131 29.37 -22.27 -18.31
C GLU A 131 29.37 -22.92 -16.91
N GLN A 132 30.29 -22.51 -16.05
CA GLN A 132 30.31 -22.94 -14.64
C GLN A 132 29.44 -22.04 -13.80
N GLY A 133 28.70 -22.61 -12.83
CA GLY A 133 27.85 -21.86 -11.92
C GLY A 133 27.23 -22.72 -10.83
N LEU A 134 26.06 -22.30 -10.38
CA LEU A 134 25.35 -22.94 -9.27
C LEU A 134 24.41 -24.10 -9.67
N ASN A 135 24.36 -24.42 -10.95
CA ASN A 135 23.50 -25.50 -11.48
C ASN A 135 22.01 -25.33 -11.19
N ILE A 136 21.53 -24.08 -11.19
CA ILE A 136 20.10 -23.76 -11.00
C ILE A 136 19.47 -23.60 -12.39
N PRO A 137 18.51 -24.44 -12.79
CA PRO A 137 17.89 -24.37 -14.11
C PRO A 137 16.89 -23.20 -14.19
N VAL A 138 17.40 -22.01 -14.45
CA VAL A 138 16.60 -20.78 -14.61
C VAL A 138 15.92 -20.81 -15.97
N ASP A 139 14.60 -20.71 -16.04
CA ASP A 139 13.83 -20.79 -17.29
C ASP A 139 13.84 -19.51 -18.10
N MET A 140 13.92 -18.36 -17.44
CA MET A 140 13.90 -17.04 -18.05
C MET A 140 14.54 -15.99 -17.15
N ALA A 141 14.89 -14.84 -17.73
CA ALA A 141 15.31 -13.66 -17.01
C ALA A 141 14.47 -12.44 -17.42
N PHE A 142 14.28 -11.53 -16.49
CA PHE A 142 13.47 -10.34 -16.70
C PHE A 142 14.17 -9.13 -16.08
N ALA A 143 14.46 -8.12 -16.90
CA ALA A 143 15.02 -6.86 -16.47
C ALA A 143 13.92 -5.79 -16.49
N PHE A 144 13.58 -5.28 -15.32
CA PHE A 144 12.54 -4.26 -15.16
C PHE A 144 13.16 -2.87 -15.13
N HIS A 145 12.81 -2.05 -16.10
CA HIS A 145 13.29 -0.69 -16.25
C HIS A 145 12.13 0.29 -16.46
N SER A 146 12.45 1.57 -16.33
CA SER A 146 11.68 2.69 -16.81
C SER A 146 12.55 3.57 -17.72
N ASP A 147 11.97 4.04 -18.81
CA ASP A 147 12.63 4.87 -19.82
C ASP A 147 12.77 6.33 -19.34
N ALA A 148 13.64 7.08 -20.01
CA ALA A 148 13.91 8.51 -19.78
C ALA A 148 13.32 9.44 -20.86
N GLY A 149 12.40 8.96 -21.68
CA GLY A 149 11.76 9.73 -22.75
C GLY A 149 10.81 10.80 -22.21
N THR A 150 10.76 11.94 -22.89
CA THR A 150 9.82 13.03 -22.55
C THR A 150 8.97 13.44 -23.73
N THR A 151 7.81 14.07 -23.47
CA THR A 151 6.98 14.73 -24.47
C THR A 151 6.64 16.14 -24.04
N LEU A 152 6.56 17.04 -25.01
CA LEU A 152 6.24 18.45 -24.72
C LEU A 152 4.76 18.70 -24.35
N ASN A 153 3.89 17.74 -24.67
CA ASN A 153 2.43 17.87 -24.57
C ASN A 153 1.79 16.88 -23.60
N ASP A 154 2.55 16.29 -22.67
CA ASP A 154 2.06 15.28 -21.74
C ASP A 154 1.39 14.05 -22.42
N SER A 155 1.77 13.72 -23.64
CA SER A 155 1.32 12.45 -24.24
C SER A 155 2.05 11.26 -23.59
N ILE A 156 1.39 10.13 -23.58
CA ILE A 156 1.94 8.88 -23.03
C ILE A 156 3.13 8.40 -23.87
N ILE A 157 4.27 8.16 -23.23
CA ILE A 157 5.39 7.44 -23.81
C ILE A 157 5.06 5.94 -23.92
N GLY A 158 4.58 5.35 -22.84
CA GLY A 158 4.11 3.97 -22.80
C GLY A 158 5.19 2.91 -22.74
N THR A 159 4.81 1.68 -23.07
CA THR A 159 5.58 0.47 -22.78
C THR A 159 6.38 -0.03 -23.98
N LEU A 160 7.67 -0.29 -23.77
CA LEU A 160 8.61 -0.87 -24.74
C LEU A 160 9.18 -2.19 -24.22
N GLY A 161 9.19 -3.22 -25.05
CA GLY A 161 9.90 -4.46 -24.79
C GLY A 161 11.17 -4.56 -25.61
N ILE A 162 12.27 -4.99 -24.99
CA ILE A 162 13.57 -5.18 -25.63
C ILE A 162 14.04 -6.61 -25.44
N TYR A 163 14.49 -7.22 -26.51
CA TYR A 163 15.09 -8.56 -26.54
C TYR A 163 16.28 -8.57 -27.49
N TYR A 164 17.05 -9.65 -27.55
CA TYR A 164 18.15 -9.73 -28.49
C TYR A 164 18.40 -11.16 -28.99
N THR A 165 18.39 -11.33 -30.33
CA THR A 165 18.62 -12.64 -30.99
C THR A 165 20.00 -12.76 -31.64
N ASN A 166 20.58 -11.68 -32.20
CA ASN A 166 21.71 -11.70 -33.10
C ASN A 166 23.05 -11.95 -32.38
N VAL A 167 23.11 -12.99 -31.55
CA VAL A 167 24.32 -13.41 -30.82
C VAL A 167 24.32 -14.94 -30.70
N TYR A 168 25.50 -15.54 -30.64
CA TYR A 168 25.67 -16.98 -30.47
C TYR A 168 24.91 -17.83 -31.51
N ASN A 169 24.94 -17.43 -32.77
CA ASN A 169 24.20 -18.06 -33.89
C ASN A 169 22.70 -18.15 -33.65
N GLU A 170 22.12 -17.20 -32.90
CA GLU A 170 20.68 -17.13 -32.55
C GLU A 170 20.22 -18.31 -31.69
N GLU A 171 21.12 -18.99 -30.96
CA GLU A 171 20.83 -20.11 -30.09
C GLU A 171 21.34 -19.87 -28.67
N TYR A 172 20.69 -20.49 -27.72
CA TYR A 172 21.14 -20.64 -26.33
C TYR A 172 22.09 -21.85 -26.20
N ALA A 173 22.79 -21.95 -25.08
CA ALA A 173 23.76 -23.02 -24.82
C ALA A 173 23.18 -24.44 -24.87
N ASN A 174 21.89 -24.59 -24.63
CA ASN A 174 21.13 -25.84 -24.71
C ASN A 174 20.55 -26.13 -26.11
N GLY A 175 20.85 -25.29 -27.11
CA GLY A 175 20.34 -25.43 -28.48
C GLY A 175 18.97 -24.83 -28.75
N ALA A 176 18.33 -24.22 -27.72
CA ALA A 176 17.04 -23.56 -27.90
C ALA A 176 17.24 -22.24 -28.69
N SER A 177 16.25 -21.85 -29.47
CA SER A 177 16.29 -20.62 -30.25
C SER A 177 16.19 -19.39 -29.37
N ARG A 178 16.97 -18.34 -29.65
CA ARG A 178 16.87 -17.04 -29.00
C ARG A 178 15.56 -16.27 -29.34
N TYR A 179 14.83 -16.71 -30.36
CA TYR A 179 13.48 -16.18 -30.64
C TYR A 179 12.48 -16.47 -29.50
N LEU A 180 12.77 -17.39 -28.58
CA LEU A 180 12.01 -17.52 -27.34
C LEU A 180 11.98 -16.23 -26.50
N ALA A 181 13.04 -15.40 -26.57
CA ALA A 181 13.04 -14.08 -25.93
C ALA A 181 12.06 -13.12 -26.60
N HIS A 182 11.90 -13.19 -27.95
CA HIS A 182 10.87 -12.43 -28.67
C HIS A 182 9.46 -12.82 -28.19
N ASP A 183 9.16 -14.12 -28.16
CA ASP A 183 7.85 -14.63 -27.81
C ASP A 183 7.49 -14.28 -26.36
N MET A 184 8.44 -14.42 -25.44
CA MET A 184 8.29 -13.98 -24.04
C MET A 184 8.00 -12.48 -23.94
N THR A 185 8.75 -11.66 -24.72
CA THR A 185 8.59 -10.20 -24.73
C THR A 185 7.21 -9.81 -25.26
N ASP A 186 6.75 -10.45 -26.33
CA ASP A 186 5.42 -10.17 -26.89
C ASP A 186 4.29 -10.53 -25.93
N LEU A 187 4.38 -11.69 -25.28
CA LEU A 187 3.39 -12.12 -24.28
C LEU A 187 3.30 -11.12 -23.12
N ILE A 188 4.44 -10.75 -22.54
CA ILE A 188 4.48 -9.85 -21.38
C ILE A 188 4.00 -8.46 -21.77
N GLN A 189 4.53 -7.86 -22.83
CA GLN A 189 4.16 -6.51 -23.27
C GLN A 189 2.68 -6.44 -23.67
N SER A 190 2.15 -7.47 -24.33
CA SER A 190 0.76 -7.53 -24.72
C SER A 190 -0.19 -7.60 -23.54
N ASN A 191 0.13 -8.38 -22.50
CA ASN A 191 -0.64 -8.41 -21.27
C ASN A 191 -0.62 -7.05 -20.56
N ILE A 192 0.55 -6.42 -20.41
CA ILE A 192 0.70 -5.09 -19.78
C ILE A 192 -0.19 -4.07 -20.48
N VAL A 193 -0.05 -3.93 -21.79
CA VAL A 193 -0.77 -2.92 -22.56
C VAL A 193 -2.27 -3.17 -22.57
N ARG A 194 -2.69 -4.43 -22.70
CA ARG A 194 -4.11 -4.82 -22.63
C ARG A 194 -4.73 -4.42 -21.29
N ASP A 195 -4.06 -4.76 -20.20
CA ASP A 195 -4.59 -4.54 -18.86
C ASP A 195 -4.62 -3.04 -18.51
N ILE A 196 -3.58 -2.28 -18.89
CA ILE A 196 -3.56 -0.82 -18.71
C ILE A 196 -4.68 -0.16 -19.52
N ARG A 197 -4.86 -0.52 -20.79
CA ARG A 197 -5.91 0.04 -21.63
C ARG A 197 -7.31 -0.26 -21.12
N SER A 198 -7.51 -1.41 -20.54
CA SER A 198 -8.81 -1.85 -20.04
C SER A 198 -9.20 -1.19 -18.72
N LEU A 199 -8.23 -0.92 -17.83
CA LEU A 199 -8.51 -0.50 -16.46
C LEU A 199 -8.16 0.97 -16.16
N TYR A 200 -7.28 1.60 -16.96
CA TYR A 200 -6.73 2.93 -16.67
C TYR A 200 -6.79 3.87 -17.88
N GLU A 201 -5.96 3.65 -18.89
CA GLU A 201 -5.74 4.58 -20.01
C GLU A 201 -5.94 3.86 -21.35
N PRO A 202 -7.10 4.05 -22.01
CA PRO A 202 -7.38 3.42 -23.31
C PRO A 202 -6.36 3.74 -24.40
N ASP A 203 -5.74 4.92 -24.32
CA ASP A 203 -4.74 5.39 -25.29
C ASP A 203 -3.30 5.04 -24.88
N TRP A 204 -3.10 4.11 -23.94
CA TRP A 204 -1.75 3.69 -23.54
C TRP A 204 -0.94 3.19 -24.74
N THR A 205 0.24 3.75 -24.91
CA THR A 205 1.07 3.46 -26.08
C THR A 205 1.76 2.10 -25.94
N ARG A 206 1.48 1.19 -26.86
CA ARG A 206 2.33 0.01 -27.09
C ARG A 206 3.42 0.39 -28.06
N ARG A 207 4.64 0.55 -27.57
CA ARG A 207 5.81 0.79 -28.42
C ARG A 207 6.21 -0.50 -29.12
N GLY A 208 6.99 -0.38 -30.20
CA GLY A 208 7.54 -1.56 -30.90
C GLY A 208 8.41 -2.42 -29.98
N MET A 209 8.55 -3.69 -30.33
CA MET A 209 9.54 -4.55 -29.70
C MET A 209 10.90 -4.35 -30.37
N TRP A 210 11.94 -4.08 -29.59
CA TRP A 210 13.27 -3.82 -30.12
C TRP A 210 14.19 -5.05 -30.03
N ASN A 211 14.67 -5.51 -31.15
CA ASN A 211 15.76 -6.49 -31.21
C ASN A 211 17.12 -5.75 -31.16
N GLN A 212 17.52 -5.35 -29.94
CA GLN A 212 18.67 -4.46 -29.73
C GLN A 212 19.66 -5.02 -28.70
N SER A 213 20.96 -4.72 -28.92
CA SER A 213 22.07 -5.26 -28.16
C SER A 213 22.26 -4.56 -26.80
N TYR A 214 21.21 -4.55 -25.94
CA TYR A 214 21.35 -4.17 -24.54
C TYR A 214 22.05 -5.28 -23.77
N TYR A 215 22.84 -4.92 -22.76
CA TYR A 215 23.65 -5.90 -22.03
C TYR A 215 22.76 -6.96 -21.35
N GLU A 216 21.73 -6.54 -20.66
CA GLU A 216 20.79 -7.43 -19.96
C GLU A 216 19.93 -8.28 -20.91
N ALA A 217 19.70 -7.85 -22.14
CA ALA A 217 19.00 -8.66 -23.15
C ALA A 217 19.93 -9.65 -23.87
N ARG A 218 21.22 -9.32 -24.02
CA ARG A 218 22.19 -10.06 -24.81
C ARG A 218 22.94 -11.13 -24.02
N VAL A 219 23.38 -10.80 -22.81
CA VAL A 219 24.32 -11.61 -22.02
C VAL A 219 23.69 -12.87 -21.42
N PRO A 220 22.47 -12.83 -20.86
CA PRO A 220 21.88 -14.04 -20.30
C PRO A 220 21.76 -15.19 -21.30
N ARG A 221 22.04 -16.41 -20.83
CA ARG A 221 21.95 -17.65 -21.59
C ARG A 221 20.58 -18.33 -21.54
N VAL A 222 19.58 -17.57 -21.12
CA VAL A 222 18.17 -17.99 -21.04
C VAL A 222 17.29 -16.94 -21.74
N PRO A 223 16.05 -17.26 -22.13
CA PRO A 223 15.11 -16.28 -22.67
C PRO A 223 15.01 -15.07 -21.76
N THR A 224 15.22 -13.88 -22.32
CA THR A 224 15.32 -12.64 -21.52
C THR A 224 14.59 -11.50 -22.19
N MET A 225 13.80 -10.78 -21.42
CA MET A 225 13.18 -9.51 -21.76
C MET A 225 13.77 -8.40 -20.90
N LEU A 226 14.06 -7.25 -21.51
CA LEU A 226 14.20 -5.98 -20.83
C LEU A 226 12.93 -5.16 -21.09
N LEU A 227 12.26 -4.78 -20.04
CA LEU A 227 11.04 -3.99 -20.07
C LEU A 227 11.36 -2.53 -19.74
N GLU A 228 10.98 -1.62 -20.63
CA GLU A 228 10.80 -0.21 -20.31
C GLU A 228 9.30 0.03 -20.13
N LEU A 229 8.83 -0.02 -18.87
CA LEU A 229 7.40 0.00 -18.57
C LEU A 229 6.75 1.30 -19.02
N LEU A 230 7.37 2.39 -18.67
CA LEU A 230 6.91 3.77 -18.86
C LEU A 230 8.12 4.70 -18.74
N SER A 231 7.95 5.99 -19.00
CA SER A 231 9.02 6.95 -18.77
C SER A 231 8.90 7.64 -17.41
N HIS A 232 9.96 7.48 -16.59
CA HIS A 232 10.03 8.17 -15.29
C HIS A 232 10.27 9.69 -15.42
N GLN A 233 10.58 10.18 -16.60
CA GLN A 233 10.74 11.59 -16.92
C GLN A 233 9.51 12.20 -17.61
N ASN A 234 8.51 11.40 -17.93
CA ASN A 234 7.26 11.87 -18.50
C ASN A 234 6.18 11.98 -17.44
N PHE A 235 5.66 13.20 -17.26
CA PHE A 235 4.68 13.47 -16.22
C PHE A 235 3.37 12.67 -16.43
N ALA A 236 2.92 12.53 -17.66
CA ALA A 236 1.71 11.77 -17.97
C ALA A 236 1.86 10.28 -17.62
N ASP A 237 3.01 9.68 -17.91
CA ASP A 237 3.31 8.29 -17.53
C ASP A 237 3.40 8.13 -16.02
N MET A 238 4.05 9.08 -15.32
CA MET A 238 4.26 9.01 -13.89
C MET A 238 3.00 9.23 -13.06
N ARG A 239 1.98 9.84 -13.62
CA ARG A 239 0.64 9.87 -13.00
C ARG A 239 0.09 8.47 -12.73
N TYR A 240 0.41 7.51 -13.62
CA TYR A 240 0.09 6.10 -13.42
C TYR A 240 1.16 5.39 -12.61
N GLY A 241 2.44 5.60 -12.95
CA GLY A 241 3.56 4.91 -12.33
C GLY A 241 3.68 5.12 -10.82
N LEU A 242 3.16 6.19 -10.27
CA LEU A 242 3.11 6.47 -8.84
C LEU A 242 1.89 5.87 -8.14
N ASP A 243 0.87 5.45 -8.88
CA ASP A 243 -0.32 4.82 -8.30
C ASP A 243 -0.04 3.36 -7.90
N PRO A 244 -0.16 2.98 -6.63
CA PRO A 244 0.07 1.61 -6.17
C PRO A 244 -0.84 0.57 -6.83
N ARG A 245 -2.07 0.93 -7.18
CA ARG A 245 -3.02 0.02 -7.86
C ARG A 245 -2.59 -0.25 -9.29
N PHE A 246 -2.10 0.77 -10.00
CA PHE A 246 -1.49 0.60 -11.32
C PHE A 246 -0.28 -0.33 -11.24
N ARG A 247 0.59 -0.13 -10.26
CA ARG A 247 1.77 -0.99 -10.04
C ARG A 247 1.37 -2.45 -9.82
N PHE A 248 0.33 -2.70 -9.02
CA PHE A 248 -0.18 -4.06 -8.83
C PHE A 248 -0.71 -4.66 -10.14
N THR A 249 -1.51 -3.91 -10.89
CA THR A 249 -2.07 -4.37 -12.17
C THR A 249 -0.98 -4.71 -13.17
N VAL A 250 0.03 -3.86 -13.29
CA VAL A 250 1.18 -4.10 -14.16
C VAL A 250 1.98 -5.33 -13.70
N SER A 251 2.26 -5.45 -12.39
CA SER A 251 2.95 -6.63 -11.85
C SER A 251 2.18 -7.92 -12.13
N ARG A 252 0.85 -7.89 -11.99
CA ARG A 252 0.00 -9.02 -12.34
C ARG A 252 0.01 -9.32 -13.84
N ALA A 253 0.03 -8.29 -14.70
CA ALA A 253 0.12 -8.46 -16.14
C ALA A 253 1.46 -9.08 -16.58
N ILE A 254 2.57 -8.64 -15.96
CA ILE A 254 3.89 -9.25 -16.14
C ILE A 254 3.87 -10.72 -15.74
N TYR A 255 3.35 -11.01 -14.55
CA TYR A 255 3.20 -12.38 -14.05
C TYR A 255 2.38 -13.26 -15.03
N LYS A 256 1.26 -12.76 -15.53
CA LYS A 256 0.45 -13.48 -16.54
C LYS A 256 1.26 -13.80 -17.79
N GLY A 257 1.99 -12.83 -18.32
CA GLY A 257 2.84 -13.04 -19.49
C GLY A 257 3.95 -14.06 -19.26
N MET A 258 4.62 -14.01 -18.12
CA MET A 258 5.63 -14.99 -17.70
C MET A 258 5.02 -16.39 -17.56
N LEU A 259 3.89 -16.49 -16.89
CA LEU A 259 3.19 -17.76 -16.70
C LEU A 259 2.75 -18.37 -18.04
N GLN A 260 2.19 -17.56 -18.95
CA GLN A 260 1.85 -18.00 -20.32
C GLN A 260 3.05 -18.55 -21.05
N PHE A 261 4.18 -17.84 -20.97
CA PHE A 261 5.43 -18.28 -21.59
C PHE A 261 5.88 -19.63 -21.03
N ILE A 262 6.00 -19.76 -19.70
CA ILE A 262 6.44 -21.00 -19.04
C ILE A 262 5.49 -22.15 -19.35
N CYS A 263 4.18 -21.95 -19.22
CA CYS A 263 3.18 -22.98 -19.52
C CYS A 263 3.29 -23.46 -20.98
N SER A 264 3.55 -22.55 -21.92
CA SER A 264 3.75 -22.92 -23.32
C SER A 264 5.01 -23.79 -23.54
N GLN A 265 6.12 -23.49 -22.82
CA GLN A 265 7.37 -24.26 -22.93
C GLN A 265 7.24 -25.68 -22.35
N TYR A 266 6.49 -25.81 -21.26
CA TYR A 266 6.32 -27.10 -20.57
C TYR A 266 5.02 -27.83 -20.93
N HIS A 267 4.23 -27.30 -21.87
CA HIS A 267 2.91 -27.84 -22.24
C HIS A 267 1.99 -28.06 -21.04
N MET A 268 1.99 -27.08 -20.14
CA MET A 268 1.16 -27.06 -18.92
C MET A 268 -0.09 -26.20 -19.10
N ASP A 269 -1.11 -26.50 -18.30
CA ASP A 269 -2.30 -25.66 -18.24
C ASP A 269 -1.96 -24.28 -17.69
N TYR A 270 -2.43 -23.24 -18.36
CA TYR A 270 -2.34 -21.85 -17.91
C TYR A 270 -3.49 -21.52 -16.97
N ILE A 271 -3.18 -21.33 -15.71
CA ILE A 271 -4.16 -20.97 -14.68
C ILE A 271 -3.54 -19.87 -13.81
N VAL A 272 -4.21 -18.73 -13.72
CA VAL A 272 -3.78 -17.59 -12.91
C VAL A 272 -4.42 -17.65 -11.53
N GLN A 273 -3.69 -17.29 -10.49
CA GLN A 273 -4.22 -17.17 -9.13
C GLN A 273 -5.37 -16.16 -9.07
N PRO A 274 -6.36 -16.33 -8.17
CA PRO A 274 -7.49 -15.43 -8.03
C PRO A 274 -7.07 -14.00 -7.61
N LEU A 275 -7.98 -13.05 -7.75
CA LEU A 275 -7.91 -11.76 -7.07
C LEU A 275 -8.25 -11.93 -5.57
N PRO A 276 -7.83 -10.99 -4.70
CA PRO A 276 -8.27 -10.94 -3.31
C PRO A 276 -9.80 -10.95 -3.21
N VAL A 277 -10.30 -11.54 -2.14
CA VAL A 277 -11.74 -11.48 -1.82
C VAL A 277 -12.13 -10.07 -1.37
N ASP A 278 -13.42 -9.77 -1.46
CA ASP A 278 -14.02 -8.48 -1.15
C ASP A 278 -15.30 -8.65 -0.31
N ASN A 279 -15.94 -7.54 0.10
CA ASN A 279 -17.19 -7.55 0.87
C ASN A 279 -17.08 -8.41 2.14
N MET A 280 -15.98 -8.30 2.86
CA MET A 280 -15.75 -9.09 4.05
C MET A 280 -16.56 -8.54 5.23
N ALA A 281 -17.20 -9.41 5.99
CA ALA A 281 -17.97 -9.05 7.18
C ALA A 281 -17.86 -10.10 8.26
N LEU A 282 -17.86 -9.63 9.50
CA LEU A 282 -17.90 -10.45 10.70
C LEU A 282 -19.24 -10.35 11.39
N LYS A 283 -19.77 -11.44 11.92
CA LYS A 283 -21.00 -11.47 12.67
C LYS A 283 -20.89 -12.41 13.86
N MET A 284 -21.26 -11.97 15.05
CA MET A 284 -21.36 -12.86 16.20
C MET A 284 -22.54 -13.82 16.02
N VAL A 285 -22.27 -15.12 16.20
CA VAL A 285 -23.26 -16.19 16.15
C VAL A 285 -23.25 -16.97 17.46
N GLY A 286 -24.39 -16.94 18.17
CA GLY A 286 -24.44 -17.50 19.52
C GLY A 286 -23.56 -16.75 20.51
N GLU A 287 -23.12 -17.46 21.56
CA GLU A 287 -22.44 -16.83 22.70
C GLU A 287 -20.92 -16.65 22.51
N ASN A 288 -20.30 -17.55 21.76
CA ASN A 288 -18.84 -17.71 21.75
C ASN A 288 -18.25 -17.89 20.35
N GLU A 289 -19.01 -17.64 19.30
CA GLU A 289 -18.58 -17.88 17.93
C GLU A 289 -18.72 -16.62 17.09
N ILE A 290 -17.85 -16.53 16.09
CA ILE A 290 -17.88 -15.54 15.03
C ILE A 290 -18.04 -16.23 13.68
N GLU A 291 -18.88 -15.68 12.83
CA GLU A 291 -19.00 -16.05 11.42
C GLU A 291 -18.37 -14.97 10.56
N LEU A 292 -17.50 -15.39 9.68
CA LEU A 292 -16.90 -14.58 8.64
C LEU A 292 -17.63 -14.87 7.32
N THR A 293 -17.89 -13.86 6.54
CA THR A 293 -18.41 -13.96 5.17
C THR A 293 -17.63 -13.05 4.25
N TRP A 294 -17.51 -13.41 2.99
CA TRP A 294 -16.81 -12.62 1.95
C TRP A 294 -17.35 -12.98 0.58
N GLN A 295 -16.94 -12.22 -0.46
CA GLN A 295 -17.28 -12.52 -1.84
C GLN A 295 -16.01 -12.72 -2.67
N PRO A 296 -15.99 -13.70 -3.59
CA PRO A 296 -14.92 -13.79 -4.58
C PRO A 296 -15.00 -12.65 -5.57
N VAL A 297 -13.85 -12.17 -6.01
CA VAL A 297 -13.74 -11.14 -7.04
C VAL A 297 -13.43 -11.80 -8.38
N ALA A 298 -14.28 -11.55 -9.36
CA ALA A 298 -14.03 -11.99 -10.73
C ALA A 298 -12.99 -11.09 -11.40
N ASP A 299 -12.02 -11.69 -12.08
CA ASP A 299 -11.06 -10.95 -12.90
C ASP A 299 -11.58 -10.87 -14.34
N PRO A 300 -12.07 -9.70 -14.82
CA PRO A 300 -12.60 -9.58 -16.16
C PRO A 300 -11.54 -9.75 -17.25
N LEU A 301 -10.27 -9.62 -16.90
CA LEU A 301 -9.14 -9.74 -17.81
C LEU A 301 -8.48 -11.13 -17.79
N GLU A 302 -8.94 -12.02 -16.88
CA GLU A 302 -8.32 -13.33 -16.72
C GLU A 302 -9.36 -14.41 -16.31
N PRO A 303 -9.98 -15.06 -17.29
CA PRO A 303 -11.05 -16.05 -17.02
C PRO A 303 -10.62 -17.26 -16.22
N THR A 304 -9.29 -17.55 -16.17
CA THR A 304 -8.77 -18.69 -15.41
C THR A 304 -8.62 -18.40 -13.91
N ALA A 305 -8.72 -17.14 -13.51
CA ALA A 305 -8.46 -16.67 -12.14
C ALA A 305 -9.67 -16.81 -11.20
N ASN A 306 -10.53 -17.80 -11.39
CA ASN A 306 -11.68 -18.03 -10.53
C ASN A 306 -11.24 -18.65 -9.19
N ALA A 307 -11.79 -18.15 -8.08
CA ALA A 307 -11.61 -18.74 -6.77
C ALA A 307 -12.32 -20.11 -6.69
N GLU A 308 -11.60 -21.14 -6.25
CA GLU A 308 -12.15 -22.50 -6.02
C GLU A 308 -12.34 -22.76 -4.53
N LYS A 309 -11.42 -22.22 -3.70
CA LYS A 309 -11.36 -22.36 -2.25
C LYS A 309 -10.82 -21.11 -1.62
N TYR A 310 -10.77 -21.07 -0.29
CA TYR A 310 -10.27 -19.94 0.48
C TYR A 310 -9.41 -20.43 1.65
N ILE A 311 -8.49 -19.59 2.10
CA ILE A 311 -7.75 -19.81 3.35
C ILE A 311 -8.07 -18.66 4.29
N VAL A 312 -8.52 -19.01 5.49
CA VAL A 312 -8.80 -18.06 6.56
C VAL A 312 -7.66 -18.06 7.55
N TYR A 313 -7.01 -16.93 7.72
CA TYR A 313 -5.95 -16.73 8.69
C TYR A 313 -6.48 -16.01 9.92
N THR A 314 -6.10 -16.48 11.10
CA THR A 314 -6.52 -15.92 12.39
C THR A 314 -5.32 -15.43 13.19
N ARG A 315 -5.46 -14.25 13.79
CA ARG A 315 -4.52 -13.71 14.78
C ARG A 315 -5.26 -13.42 16.08
N ILE A 316 -4.70 -13.82 17.21
CA ILE A 316 -5.25 -13.57 18.54
C ILE A 316 -4.35 -12.56 19.28
N GLY A 317 -4.94 -11.42 19.69
CA GLY A 317 -4.23 -10.33 20.35
C GLY A 317 -3.07 -9.82 19.49
N ASP A 318 -1.89 -9.66 20.11
CA ASP A 318 -0.69 -9.17 19.46
C ASP A 318 0.16 -10.28 18.80
N GLY A 319 -0.41 -11.49 18.63
CA GLY A 319 0.25 -12.63 17.98
C GLY A 319 0.48 -12.42 16.49
N ASP A 320 1.13 -13.38 15.86
CA ASP A 320 1.20 -13.47 14.41
C ASP A 320 -0.05 -14.18 13.88
N PHE A 321 -0.34 -14.01 12.59
CA PHE A 321 -1.35 -14.83 11.94
C PHE A 321 -0.91 -16.31 11.94
N ASP A 322 -1.87 -17.21 12.10
CA ASP A 322 -1.66 -18.64 12.05
C ASP A 322 -1.33 -19.13 10.62
N ASN A 323 -1.29 -20.44 10.42
CA ASN A 323 -1.01 -21.05 9.11
C ASN A 323 -2.23 -21.11 8.18
N GLY A 324 -3.36 -20.58 8.63
CA GLY A 324 -4.61 -20.56 7.89
C GLY A 324 -5.36 -21.90 7.89
N VAL A 325 -6.65 -21.80 7.67
CA VAL A 325 -7.58 -22.92 7.54
C VAL A 325 -8.18 -22.90 6.15
N LEU A 326 -7.98 -23.97 5.37
CA LEU A 326 -8.56 -24.13 4.04
C LEU A 326 -10.06 -24.43 4.16
N VAL A 327 -10.89 -23.64 3.44
CA VAL A 327 -12.35 -23.81 3.42
C VAL A 327 -12.88 -23.80 1.99
N ASP A 328 -13.97 -24.55 1.75
CA ASP A 328 -14.56 -24.71 0.42
C ASP A 328 -15.66 -23.67 0.11
N LYS A 329 -16.07 -22.88 1.12
CA LYS A 329 -17.17 -21.92 1.00
C LYS A 329 -16.66 -20.53 1.37
N ASN A 330 -17.36 -19.51 0.89
CA ASN A 330 -17.13 -18.12 1.23
C ASN A 330 -17.72 -17.70 2.61
N THR A 331 -17.66 -18.63 3.56
CA THR A 331 -18.05 -18.44 4.96
C THR A 331 -17.21 -19.34 5.87
N TYR A 332 -16.91 -18.87 7.05
CA TYR A 332 -16.16 -19.60 8.06
C TYR A 332 -16.66 -19.26 9.47
N ARG A 333 -16.80 -20.27 10.31
CA ARG A 333 -17.15 -20.08 11.72
C ARG A 333 -16.02 -20.57 12.62
N THR A 334 -15.74 -19.78 13.65
CA THR A 334 -14.71 -20.13 14.63
C THR A 334 -15.06 -19.58 16.00
N ALA A 335 -14.40 -20.07 17.05
CA ALA A 335 -14.57 -19.59 18.41
C ALA A 335 -14.03 -18.16 18.56
N LEU A 336 -14.73 -17.33 19.37
CA LEU A 336 -14.31 -15.97 19.74
C LEU A 336 -14.04 -15.91 21.25
N PRO A 337 -12.76 -15.99 21.69
CA PRO A 337 -12.39 -15.91 23.10
C PRO A 337 -12.80 -14.56 23.72
N ALA A 338 -13.24 -14.59 24.98
CA ALA A 338 -13.61 -13.37 25.70
C ALA A 338 -12.37 -12.55 26.08
N GLY A 339 -12.49 -11.23 26.00
CA GLY A 339 -11.48 -10.26 26.43
C GLY A 339 -10.27 -10.14 25.49
N MET A 340 -10.33 -10.77 24.33
CA MET A 340 -9.27 -10.71 23.33
C MET A 340 -9.79 -10.13 22.03
N VAL A 341 -8.92 -9.41 21.31
CA VAL A 341 -9.14 -9.03 19.91
C VAL A 341 -8.69 -10.20 19.04
N CYS A 342 -9.57 -10.66 18.17
CA CYS A 342 -9.24 -11.64 17.15
C CYS A 342 -9.33 -10.97 15.79
N SER A 343 -8.27 -11.07 14.99
CA SER A 343 -8.19 -10.49 13.65
C SER A 343 -8.16 -11.59 12.60
N TYR A 344 -8.77 -11.32 11.47
CA TYR A 344 -8.95 -12.28 10.39
C TYR A 344 -8.61 -11.63 9.05
N LYS A 345 -8.00 -12.42 8.18
CA LYS A 345 -7.86 -12.11 6.75
C LYS A 345 -8.10 -13.37 5.93
N VAL A 346 -8.54 -13.20 4.70
CA VAL A 346 -8.92 -14.28 3.81
C VAL A 346 -8.18 -14.16 2.49
N THR A 347 -7.70 -15.29 1.97
CA THR A 347 -7.19 -15.39 0.61
C THR A 347 -8.06 -16.32 -0.21
N ALA A 348 -8.11 -16.09 -1.52
CA ALA A 348 -8.75 -16.99 -2.47
C ALA A 348 -7.72 -17.91 -3.11
N VAL A 349 -8.11 -19.15 -3.41
CA VAL A 349 -7.19 -20.18 -3.92
C VAL A 349 -7.81 -20.88 -5.12
N ASN A 350 -6.98 -21.17 -6.11
CA ASN A 350 -7.25 -22.11 -7.19
C ASN A 350 -5.99 -22.90 -7.52
N LYS A 351 -6.00 -23.66 -8.62
CA LYS A 351 -4.81 -24.43 -9.06
C LYS A 351 -3.63 -23.55 -9.48
N GLY A 352 -3.85 -22.29 -9.81
CA GLY A 352 -2.83 -21.30 -10.14
C GLY A 352 -2.12 -20.70 -8.92
N GLY A 353 -2.67 -20.91 -7.72
CA GLY A 353 -2.08 -20.43 -6.47
C GLY A 353 -3.04 -19.69 -5.56
N GLU A 354 -2.47 -18.99 -4.59
CA GLU A 354 -3.15 -18.22 -3.56
C GLU A 354 -3.10 -16.74 -3.90
N SER A 355 -4.22 -16.03 -3.71
CA SER A 355 -4.32 -14.59 -3.92
C SER A 355 -3.55 -13.80 -2.85
N PHE A 356 -3.37 -12.50 -3.06
CA PHE A 356 -3.13 -11.57 -1.96
C PHE A 356 -4.31 -11.60 -0.98
N PRO A 357 -4.08 -11.26 0.31
CA PRO A 357 -5.14 -11.30 1.31
C PRO A 357 -6.17 -10.18 1.12
N SER A 358 -7.34 -10.39 1.74
CA SER A 358 -8.33 -9.35 1.99
C SER A 358 -7.78 -8.27 2.94
N GLU A 359 -8.59 -7.26 3.21
CA GLU A 359 -8.44 -6.41 4.39
C GLU A 359 -8.39 -7.25 5.68
N ILE A 360 -7.88 -6.65 6.76
CA ILE A 360 -7.84 -7.27 8.09
C ILE A 360 -9.03 -6.77 8.91
N LEU A 361 -9.99 -7.64 9.15
CA LEU A 361 -11.11 -7.36 10.03
C LEU A 361 -10.92 -7.98 11.40
N SER A 362 -11.53 -7.38 12.42
CA SER A 362 -11.37 -7.82 13.81
C SER A 362 -12.69 -7.90 14.54
N ALA A 363 -12.73 -8.80 15.52
CA ALA A 363 -13.84 -8.91 16.46
C ALA A 363 -13.32 -9.12 17.87
N GLY A 364 -14.14 -8.76 18.86
CA GLY A 364 -13.81 -8.99 20.24
C GLY A 364 -15.07 -9.09 21.11
N ARG A 365 -15.04 -10.02 22.05
CA ARG A 365 -16.12 -10.25 23.01
C ARG A 365 -15.72 -9.81 24.40
N ALA A 366 -16.49 -8.89 25.00
CA ALA A 366 -16.28 -8.44 26.37
C ALA A 366 -16.63 -9.54 27.39
N PHE A 367 -15.90 -9.61 28.52
CA PHE A 367 -16.12 -10.60 29.57
C PHE A 367 -17.52 -10.59 30.19
N ASN A 368 -18.21 -9.45 30.20
CA ASN A 368 -19.47 -9.24 30.88
C ASN A 368 -20.63 -8.84 29.96
N SER A 369 -20.53 -9.15 28.67
CA SER A 369 -21.54 -8.78 27.67
C SER A 369 -22.94 -9.30 28.02
N TYR A 370 -23.05 -10.48 28.64
CA TYR A 370 -24.34 -11.07 29.09
C TYR A 370 -24.99 -10.36 30.29
N LYS A 371 -24.23 -9.77 31.22
CA LYS A 371 -24.82 -9.05 32.35
C LYS A 371 -25.48 -7.75 31.94
N ARG A 372 -24.99 -7.11 30.85
CA ARG A 372 -25.64 -5.90 30.30
C ARG A 372 -26.88 -6.25 29.49
N LEU A 373 -26.83 -7.32 28.69
CA LEU A 373 -28.04 -7.84 27.99
C LEU A 373 -29.16 -8.23 28.94
N ALA A 374 -28.82 -8.85 30.06
CA ALA A 374 -29.82 -9.23 31.08
C ALA A 374 -30.33 -8.04 31.92
N MET A 375 -29.68 -6.88 31.95
CA MET A 375 -30.11 -5.68 32.68
C MET A 375 -30.92 -4.71 31.79
N SER A 376 -30.94 -4.87 30.49
CA SER A 376 -31.69 -4.02 29.55
C SER A 376 -33.15 -4.44 29.32
N ASP A 377 -33.69 -5.44 30.07
CA ASP A 377 -35.03 -6.01 29.95
C ASP A 377 -36.16 -5.07 30.44
N LYS A 378 -36.02 -3.77 30.24
CA LYS A 378 -37.16 -2.86 30.36
C LYS A 378 -37.28 -1.98 29.14
N GLN A 379 -38.08 -2.47 28.18
CA GLN A 379 -38.75 -1.68 27.13
C GLN A 379 -37.82 -0.77 26.29
N THR A 380 -36.93 -1.34 25.51
CA THR A 380 -36.46 -0.73 24.29
C THR A 380 -36.70 -1.70 23.12
N ASN A 381 -37.14 -1.16 21.99
CA ASN A 381 -37.45 -1.92 20.78
C ASN A 381 -36.40 -3.01 20.49
N ALA A 382 -36.84 -4.25 20.37
CA ALA A 382 -36.06 -5.49 20.39
C ALA A 382 -35.12 -5.72 19.21
N ASN A 383 -34.66 -4.68 18.51
CA ASN A 383 -33.98 -4.83 17.23
C ASN A 383 -32.51 -4.33 17.19
N HIS A 384 -31.93 -3.76 18.25
CA HIS A 384 -30.57 -3.24 18.20
C HIS A 384 -29.64 -3.99 19.15
N SER A 385 -28.55 -4.53 18.61
CA SER A 385 -27.49 -5.19 19.39
C SER A 385 -26.64 -4.16 20.15
N ASP A 386 -26.30 -4.43 21.42
CA ASP A 386 -25.29 -3.64 22.17
C ASP A 386 -23.85 -3.86 21.72
N ILE A 387 -23.64 -4.58 20.62
CA ILE A 387 -22.36 -4.79 19.96
C ILE A 387 -22.05 -3.54 19.13
N VAL A 388 -20.82 -3.05 19.22
CA VAL A 388 -20.35 -1.97 18.33
C VAL A 388 -19.99 -2.56 16.98
N LEU A 389 -20.55 -2.02 15.91
CA LEU A 389 -20.11 -2.33 14.53
C LEU A 389 -19.05 -1.33 14.13
N ILE A 390 -17.87 -1.81 13.83
CA ILE A 390 -16.80 -1.05 13.15
C ILE A 390 -16.97 -1.25 11.65
N VAL A 391 -17.10 -0.15 10.91
CA VAL A 391 -17.07 -0.14 9.44
C VAL A 391 -15.70 0.37 9.00
N ASN A 392 -14.96 -0.45 8.29
CA ASN A 392 -13.67 -0.07 7.75
C ASN A 392 -13.88 0.53 6.36
N GLY A 393 -13.91 1.86 6.27
CA GLY A 393 -13.99 2.62 5.03
C GLY A 393 -12.69 3.35 4.73
N PHE A 394 -11.57 2.70 5.06
CA PHE A 394 -10.24 3.23 4.83
C PHE A 394 -9.46 2.31 3.88
N ASP A 395 -9.72 2.45 2.59
CA ASP A 395 -9.16 1.59 1.54
C ASP A 395 -7.79 2.02 1.07
N ARG A 396 -7.48 3.30 1.26
CA ARG A 396 -6.29 3.89 0.69
C ARG A 396 -5.74 5.02 1.54
N ILE A 397 -4.44 4.99 1.84
CA ILE A 397 -3.72 6.14 2.38
C ILE A 397 -3.52 7.15 1.25
N SER A 398 -4.10 8.33 1.40
CA SER A 398 -3.80 9.47 0.55
C SER A 398 -2.35 9.91 0.74
N ALA A 399 -1.74 10.40 -0.34
CA ALA A 399 -0.42 10.99 -0.29
C ALA A 399 -0.36 12.19 0.67
N PRO A 400 0.83 12.52 1.18
CA PRO A 400 1.01 13.75 1.93
C PRO A 400 0.50 14.97 1.17
N ALA A 401 -0.06 15.93 1.89
CA ALA A 401 -0.49 17.19 1.31
C ALA A 401 0.69 17.95 0.69
N ASP A 402 0.39 18.80 -0.28
CA ASP A 402 1.37 19.71 -0.87
C ASP A 402 2.01 20.59 0.22
N PHE A 403 3.26 20.89 0.07
CA PHE A 403 4.01 21.79 0.96
C PHE A 403 4.86 22.77 0.17
N VAL A 404 5.31 23.83 0.83
CA VAL A 404 6.20 24.81 0.25
C VAL A 404 7.65 24.42 0.57
N ALA A 405 8.44 24.15 -0.46
CA ALA A 405 9.85 23.82 -0.33
C ALA A 405 10.72 25.07 -0.63
N PRO A 406 11.71 25.39 0.21
CA PRO A 406 12.67 26.42 -0.09
C PRO A 406 13.62 25.97 -1.21
N VAL A 407 13.85 26.83 -2.18
CA VAL A 407 14.85 26.65 -3.24
C VAL A 407 15.74 27.89 -3.29
N PRO A 408 16.97 27.83 -3.82
CA PRO A 408 17.83 28.98 -3.91
C PRO A 408 17.15 30.17 -4.62
N GLY A 409 16.86 31.24 -3.88
CA GLY A 409 16.25 32.47 -4.39
C GLY A 409 14.73 32.45 -4.56
N ASP A 410 14.04 31.35 -4.16
CA ASP A 410 12.59 31.26 -4.31
C ASP A 410 11.98 30.24 -3.33
N THR A 411 10.66 30.08 -3.38
CA THR A 411 9.90 29.01 -2.75
C THR A 411 9.00 28.36 -3.77
N LEU A 412 8.97 27.02 -3.80
CA LEU A 412 8.15 26.28 -4.74
C LEU A 412 7.15 25.37 -3.99
N LEU A 413 5.97 25.24 -4.56
CA LEU A 413 5.02 24.22 -4.12
C LEU A 413 5.57 22.84 -4.47
N ALA A 414 5.62 21.96 -3.50
CA ALA A 414 6.12 20.59 -3.62
C ALA A 414 5.10 19.63 -3.02
N GLY A 415 5.36 18.35 -3.16
CA GLY A 415 4.47 17.28 -2.68
C GLY A 415 4.08 16.33 -3.80
N PHE A 416 2.96 15.63 -3.63
CA PHE A 416 2.41 14.71 -4.63
C PHE A 416 1.45 15.44 -5.56
N LEU A 417 1.98 16.29 -6.32
CA LEU A 417 1.38 17.42 -7.01
C LEU A 417 0.39 17.08 -8.11
N ASP A 418 -0.26 18.12 -8.60
CA ASP A 418 -1.10 18.11 -9.77
C ASP A 418 -2.22 17.04 -9.68
N ASP A 419 -2.93 17.03 -8.57
CA ASP A 419 -4.08 16.16 -8.34
C ASP A 419 -3.75 14.65 -8.38
N LEU A 420 -2.47 14.29 -8.24
CA LEU A 420 -2.06 12.92 -8.03
C LEU A 420 -2.11 12.54 -6.54
N ASP A 421 -2.72 11.43 -6.28
CA ASP A 421 -2.66 10.75 -5.00
C ASP A 421 -1.95 9.41 -5.17
N HIS A 422 -0.91 9.20 -4.37
CA HIS A 422 -0.03 8.04 -4.47
C HIS A 422 -0.23 7.08 -3.30
N GLY A 423 -1.38 7.14 -2.65
CA GLY A 423 -1.71 6.29 -1.53
C GLY A 423 -1.54 4.79 -1.81
N VAL A 424 -1.59 4.01 -0.78
CA VAL A 424 -1.43 2.56 -0.83
C VAL A 424 -2.79 1.90 -0.66
N PRO A 425 -3.34 1.23 -1.68
CA PRO A 425 -4.57 0.48 -1.53
C PRO A 425 -4.33 -0.73 -0.61
N TYR A 426 -5.11 -0.83 0.45
CA TYR A 426 -4.97 -1.87 1.46
C TYR A 426 -5.13 -3.29 0.88
N LEU A 427 -5.99 -3.45 -0.12
CA LEU A 427 -6.19 -4.73 -0.82
C LEU A 427 -4.90 -5.35 -1.40
N LYS A 428 -3.85 -4.55 -1.52
CA LYS A 428 -2.56 -5.04 -2.00
C LYS A 428 -1.63 -5.49 -0.87
N ASP A 429 -2.07 -5.37 0.37
CA ASP A 429 -1.30 -5.73 1.58
C ASP A 429 0.13 -5.17 1.56
N ILE A 430 0.26 -3.94 1.12
CA ILE A 430 1.54 -3.26 1.07
C ILE A 430 1.77 -2.57 2.41
N SER A 431 2.60 -3.16 3.24
CA SER A 431 2.97 -2.63 4.55
C SER A 431 4.08 -1.58 4.51
N TYR A 432 4.59 -1.27 3.31
CA TYR A 432 5.71 -0.38 3.10
C TYR A 432 5.66 0.20 1.68
N ILE A 433 5.76 1.52 1.56
CA ILE A 433 5.65 2.21 0.27
C ILE A 433 7.00 2.62 -0.32
N GLY A 434 8.10 2.40 0.40
CA GLY A 434 9.45 2.68 -0.07
C GLY A 434 9.79 4.17 -0.12
N LYS A 435 10.79 4.48 -0.92
CA LYS A 435 11.24 5.86 -1.15
C LYS A 435 10.21 6.60 -1.96
N MET A 436 9.66 7.69 -1.41
CA MET A 436 8.70 8.54 -2.08
C MET A 436 9.44 9.61 -2.88
N LYS A 437 8.98 9.86 -4.08
CA LYS A 437 9.47 10.92 -4.96
C LYS A 437 8.41 12.01 -5.10
N GLU A 438 8.87 13.23 -5.18
CA GLU A 438 8.06 14.40 -5.41
C GLU A 438 8.34 14.93 -6.81
N TYR A 439 7.28 15.30 -7.51
CA TYR A 439 7.36 15.82 -8.86
C TYR A 439 6.87 17.25 -8.91
N ARG A 440 7.60 18.10 -9.60
CA ARG A 440 7.24 19.50 -9.81
C ARG A 440 7.07 19.76 -11.29
N ARG A 441 5.84 19.95 -11.72
CA ARG A 441 5.54 20.23 -13.12
C ARG A 441 6.20 21.51 -13.63
N SER A 442 6.43 22.49 -12.76
CA SER A 442 7.09 23.75 -13.10
C SER A 442 8.60 23.64 -13.33
N ILE A 443 9.22 22.56 -12.89
CA ILE A 443 10.65 22.31 -13.09
C ILE A 443 10.80 21.27 -14.19
N PRO A 444 11.28 21.64 -15.38
CA PRO A 444 11.50 20.69 -16.44
C PRO A 444 12.60 19.71 -16.06
N TRP A 445 12.54 18.54 -16.67
CA TRP A 445 13.60 17.57 -16.58
C TRP A 445 14.95 18.15 -17.03
N MET A 446 16.03 17.80 -16.31
CA MET A 446 17.36 18.38 -16.50
C MET A 446 18.37 17.37 -17.07
N ASP A 447 18.27 16.09 -16.69
CA ASP A 447 19.20 15.04 -17.12
C ASP A 447 18.59 13.64 -16.88
N ASP A 448 19.33 12.58 -17.31
CA ASP A 448 18.87 11.19 -17.20
C ASP A 448 18.71 10.70 -15.74
N ASP A 449 19.34 11.37 -14.80
CA ASP A 449 19.26 11.04 -13.37
C ASP A 449 18.10 11.75 -12.66
N ALA A 450 17.42 12.66 -13.35
CA ALA A 450 16.29 13.39 -12.80
C ALA A 450 15.05 12.50 -12.63
N SER A 451 14.23 12.83 -11.66
CA SER A 451 12.99 12.10 -11.35
C SER A 451 11.79 12.65 -12.13
N GLY A 452 11.87 12.72 -13.46
CA GLY A 452 10.81 13.28 -14.29
C GLY A 452 10.82 14.80 -14.33
N PHE A 453 9.67 15.44 -14.19
CA PHE A 453 9.56 16.89 -14.21
C PHE A 453 10.05 17.53 -12.91
N GLY A 454 11.35 17.57 -12.69
CA GLY A 454 11.98 18.26 -11.60
C GLY A 454 12.67 17.35 -10.58
N ASP A 455 13.15 18.00 -9.53
CA ASP A 455 13.85 17.35 -8.43
C ASP A 455 12.90 16.85 -7.36
N SER A 456 13.39 15.90 -6.56
CA SER A 456 12.75 15.54 -5.31
C SER A 456 13.25 16.46 -4.19
N TYR A 457 12.31 17.03 -3.44
CA TYR A 457 12.57 17.85 -2.27
C TYR A 457 11.96 17.25 -1.00
N GLY A 458 11.50 16.01 -1.08
CA GLY A 458 10.82 15.35 0.01
C GLY A 458 11.73 14.93 1.15
N ASN A 459 11.23 15.08 2.36
CA ASN A 459 11.87 14.51 3.53
C ASN A 459 11.78 12.98 3.58
N TYR A 460 11.10 12.38 2.61
CA TYR A 460 10.87 10.94 2.52
C TYR A 460 11.95 10.21 1.73
N GLU A 461 12.81 10.93 1.01
CA GLU A 461 13.95 10.32 0.34
C GLU A 461 14.83 9.62 1.37
N ASP A 462 15.31 8.44 1.02
CA ASP A 462 16.15 7.60 1.87
C ASP A 462 15.49 7.16 3.19
N LYS A 463 14.19 7.39 3.35
CA LYS A 463 13.45 6.97 4.52
C LYS A 463 12.70 5.67 4.24
N VAL A 464 12.79 4.76 5.19
CA VAL A 464 11.81 3.69 5.30
C VAL A 464 10.57 4.30 5.93
N ILE A 465 9.48 4.32 5.19
CA ILE A 465 8.21 4.81 5.68
C ILE A 465 7.50 3.59 6.26
N ALA A 466 7.13 3.66 7.54
CA ALA A 466 6.34 2.62 8.17
C ALA A 466 5.07 2.43 7.35
N GLY A 467 4.89 1.23 6.86
CA GLY A 467 3.73 0.90 6.05
C GLY A 467 2.47 0.88 6.87
N ASN A 468 1.38 0.93 6.18
CA ASN A 468 0.08 0.78 6.75
C ASN A 468 -0.37 -0.68 6.60
N THR A 469 -0.57 -1.36 7.71
CA THR A 469 -1.10 -2.73 7.71
C THR A 469 -2.62 -2.76 7.53
N PHE A 470 -3.26 -1.58 7.54
CA PHE A 470 -4.71 -1.43 7.48
C PHE A 470 -5.46 -2.27 8.53
N ASP A 471 -4.83 -2.43 9.70
CA ASP A 471 -5.30 -3.23 10.82
C ASP A 471 -6.00 -2.37 11.88
N TYR A 472 -6.68 -1.33 11.45
CA TYR A 472 -7.30 -0.34 12.33
C TYR A 472 -8.56 -0.84 13.04
N PRO A 473 -9.36 -1.76 12.49
CA PRO A 473 -10.41 -2.41 13.26
C PRO A 473 -9.92 -3.06 14.56
N ALA A 474 -8.68 -3.56 14.59
CA ALA A 474 -8.08 -4.08 15.82
C ALA A 474 -7.76 -2.97 16.83
N ILE A 475 -7.27 -1.81 16.37
CA ILE A 475 -6.92 -0.66 17.20
C ILE A 475 -8.18 -0.05 17.86
N HIS A 476 -9.22 0.22 17.05
CA HIS A 476 -10.50 0.69 17.52
C HIS A 476 -11.15 -0.32 18.46
N GLY A 477 -11.17 -1.58 18.05
CA GLY A 477 -11.74 -2.70 18.79
C GLY A 477 -11.09 -2.93 20.15
N ALA A 478 -9.77 -2.78 20.26
CA ALA A 478 -9.08 -2.85 21.55
C ALA A 478 -9.59 -1.79 22.54
N ALA A 479 -9.77 -0.56 22.07
CA ALA A 479 -10.33 0.53 22.89
C ALA A 479 -11.80 0.28 23.26
N ILE A 480 -12.61 -0.27 22.35
CA ILE A 480 -14.00 -0.67 22.59
C ILE A 480 -14.08 -1.77 23.65
N LEU A 481 -13.24 -2.82 23.56
CA LEU A 481 -13.18 -3.88 24.58
C LEU A 481 -12.80 -3.35 25.95
N LYS A 482 -11.86 -2.42 26.03
CA LYS A 482 -11.46 -1.75 27.27
C LYS A 482 -12.58 -0.91 27.87
N ALA A 483 -13.47 -0.34 27.04
CA ALA A 483 -14.66 0.33 27.48
C ALA A 483 -15.77 -0.65 27.94
N GLY A 484 -15.57 -1.96 27.76
CA GLY A 484 -16.47 -3.03 28.21
C GLY A 484 -17.56 -3.41 27.20
N TYR A 485 -17.36 -3.09 25.93
CA TYR A 485 -18.27 -3.46 24.84
C TYR A 485 -17.66 -4.56 23.97
N SER A 486 -18.52 -5.42 23.44
CA SER A 486 -18.15 -6.31 22.35
C SER A 486 -18.18 -5.56 21.03
N PHE A 487 -17.42 -6.03 20.04
CA PHE A 487 -17.42 -5.43 18.71
C PHE A 487 -17.23 -6.48 17.62
N ILE A 488 -17.65 -6.12 16.44
CA ILE A 488 -17.34 -6.79 15.18
C ILE A 488 -16.94 -5.73 14.16
N SER A 489 -16.42 -6.15 13.03
CA SER A 489 -16.13 -5.24 11.92
C SER A 489 -16.59 -5.80 10.57
N CYS A 490 -16.77 -4.90 9.62
CA CYS A 490 -17.04 -5.20 8.23
C CYS A 490 -16.34 -4.19 7.33
N SER A 491 -16.16 -4.54 6.06
CA SER A 491 -15.79 -3.57 5.03
C SER A 491 -16.96 -2.62 4.75
N ASP A 492 -16.67 -1.46 4.21
CA ASP A 492 -17.70 -0.49 3.81
C ASP A 492 -18.48 -0.99 2.59
N GLU A 493 -17.86 -1.73 1.64
CA GLU A 493 -18.57 -2.35 0.53
C GLU A 493 -19.67 -3.32 1.02
N SER A 494 -19.47 -3.96 2.17
CA SER A 494 -20.51 -4.79 2.78
C SER A 494 -21.75 -3.98 3.18
N VAL A 495 -21.55 -2.74 3.61
CA VAL A 495 -22.65 -1.81 3.91
C VAL A 495 -23.25 -1.26 2.62
N GLU A 496 -22.43 -0.83 1.68
CA GLU A 496 -22.83 -0.27 0.40
C GLU A 496 -23.65 -1.25 -0.43
N ASN A 497 -23.24 -2.52 -0.44
CA ASN A 497 -23.94 -3.61 -1.13
C ASN A 497 -25.08 -4.22 -0.29
N LYS A 498 -25.37 -3.66 0.88
CA LYS A 498 -26.48 -4.07 1.77
C LYS A 498 -26.38 -5.51 2.29
N THR A 499 -25.18 -6.09 2.31
CA THR A 499 -24.93 -7.37 2.96
C THR A 499 -24.77 -7.21 4.47
N MET A 500 -24.38 -6.01 4.92
CA MET A 500 -24.39 -5.58 6.31
C MET A 500 -25.35 -4.40 6.48
N ASN A 501 -26.22 -4.47 7.49
CA ASN A 501 -27.21 -3.42 7.77
C ASN A 501 -26.84 -2.68 9.07
N LEU A 502 -26.55 -1.39 8.97
CA LEU A 502 -26.22 -0.56 10.13
C LEU A 502 -27.35 -0.55 11.19
N ASN A 503 -28.61 -0.68 10.77
CA ASN A 503 -29.76 -0.66 11.67
C ASN A 503 -29.85 -1.87 12.62
N ASP A 504 -29.05 -2.90 12.41
CA ASP A 504 -28.97 -4.04 13.33
C ASP A 504 -28.14 -3.73 14.59
N TYR A 505 -27.46 -2.56 14.61
CA TYR A 505 -26.52 -2.15 15.66
C TYR A 505 -26.91 -0.79 16.26
N LYS A 506 -26.74 -0.67 17.56
CA LYS A 506 -26.98 0.58 18.27
C LYS A 506 -25.84 1.59 18.11
N TYR A 507 -24.64 1.10 17.91
CA TYR A 507 -23.41 1.88 17.81
C TYR A 507 -22.62 1.49 16.56
N VAL A 508 -22.29 2.50 15.78
CA VAL A 508 -21.44 2.35 14.59
C VAL A 508 -20.20 3.22 14.77
N ASP A 509 -19.04 2.65 14.44
CA ASP A 509 -17.73 3.30 14.41
C ASP A 509 -17.22 3.22 12.97
N LEU A 510 -17.20 4.33 12.23
CA LEU A 510 -16.76 4.43 10.85
C LEU A 510 -15.33 4.97 10.79
N ILE A 511 -14.42 4.14 10.33
CA ILE A 511 -13.02 4.47 10.14
C ILE A 511 -12.85 5.01 8.70
N LEU A 512 -12.39 6.24 8.56
CA LEU A 512 -12.08 6.85 7.27
C LEU A 512 -10.60 7.21 7.12
N GLY A 513 -9.82 7.16 8.20
CA GLY A 513 -8.37 7.38 8.15
C GLY A 513 -7.95 8.59 7.34
N LYS A 514 -7.22 8.37 6.28
CA LYS A 514 -6.84 9.36 5.26
C LYS A 514 -7.54 9.10 3.92
N GLU A 515 -8.70 8.49 3.94
CA GLU A 515 -9.48 8.28 2.73
C GLU A 515 -9.90 9.61 2.12
N CYS A 516 -9.65 9.77 0.82
CA CYS A 516 -9.98 10.97 0.07
C CYS A 516 -10.20 10.65 -1.40
N GLN A 517 -11.21 11.24 -2.00
CA GLN A 517 -11.50 11.06 -3.42
C GLN A 517 -10.28 11.43 -4.25
N THR A 518 -9.87 10.52 -5.11
CA THR A 518 -8.64 10.59 -5.88
C THR A 518 -8.90 10.43 -7.36
N LYS A 519 -8.24 11.26 -8.17
CA LYS A 519 -8.22 11.14 -9.62
C LYS A 519 -7.21 10.09 -10.05
N MET A 520 -7.68 9.13 -10.81
CA MET A 520 -6.84 8.05 -11.31
C MET A 520 -6.14 8.47 -12.61
N GLY A 521 -4.83 8.69 -12.54
CA GLY A 521 -4.02 9.06 -13.68
C GLY A 521 -4.58 10.28 -14.43
N ARG A 522 -4.85 10.11 -15.73
CA ARG A 522 -5.46 11.15 -16.58
C ARG A 522 -7.00 11.16 -16.53
N GLY A 523 -7.60 10.32 -15.71
CA GLY A 523 -9.05 10.20 -15.60
C GLY A 523 -9.67 9.34 -16.69
N GLY A 524 -8.98 8.28 -17.16
CA GLY A 524 -9.44 7.40 -18.23
C GLY A 524 -10.68 6.58 -17.86
N VAL A 525 -10.51 5.28 -17.64
CA VAL A 525 -11.65 4.34 -17.43
C VAL A 525 -12.38 4.60 -16.10
N LYS A 526 -11.64 4.90 -15.05
CA LYS A 526 -12.18 5.22 -13.71
C LYS A 526 -11.61 6.56 -13.25
N PRO A 527 -12.34 7.65 -13.51
CA PRO A 527 -11.79 8.98 -13.32
C PRO A 527 -11.56 9.36 -11.85
N LEU A 528 -12.44 8.92 -10.96
CA LEU A 528 -12.42 9.25 -9.54
C LEU A 528 -12.77 8.01 -8.70
N GLU A 529 -12.00 7.75 -7.67
CA GLU A 529 -12.21 6.66 -6.72
C GLU A 529 -11.92 7.11 -5.28
N PHE A 530 -12.20 6.30 -4.29
CA PHE A 530 -11.89 6.50 -2.87
C PHE A 530 -12.59 7.70 -2.22
N LYS A 531 -13.85 7.93 -2.54
CA LYS A 531 -14.62 8.96 -1.87
C LYS A 531 -14.96 8.54 -0.43
N ALA A 532 -14.53 9.32 0.57
CA ALA A 532 -14.71 9.03 2.00
C ALA A 532 -16.17 8.72 2.39
N PHE A 533 -17.12 9.38 1.76
CA PHE A 533 -18.55 9.07 1.89
C PHE A 533 -19.14 8.86 0.52
N SER A 534 -19.10 7.64 0.02
CA SER A 534 -19.77 7.26 -1.22
C SER A 534 -21.28 7.51 -1.12
N GLN A 535 -21.96 7.61 -2.25
CA GLN A 535 -23.41 7.80 -2.26
C GLN A 535 -24.17 6.67 -1.52
N PRO A 536 -23.85 5.37 -1.73
CA PRO A 536 -24.48 4.29 -0.97
C PRO A 536 -24.22 4.39 0.53
N MET A 537 -23.02 4.77 0.97
CA MET A 537 -22.67 4.97 2.37
C MET A 537 -23.46 6.13 2.99
N GLN A 538 -23.60 7.26 2.28
CA GLN A 538 -24.43 8.39 2.73
C GLN A 538 -25.89 7.96 2.92
N GLU A 539 -26.45 7.15 2.01
CA GLU A 539 -27.81 6.62 2.11
C GLU A 539 -27.97 5.70 3.31
N ALA A 540 -27.01 4.79 3.55
CA ALA A 540 -27.02 3.88 4.68
C ALA A 540 -26.95 4.64 6.04
N ILE A 541 -26.04 5.62 6.16
CA ILE A 541 -25.91 6.45 7.36
C ILE A 541 -27.16 7.30 7.59
N THR A 542 -27.73 7.87 6.53
CA THR A 542 -28.97 8.66 6.62
C THR A 542 -30.13 7.84 7.16
N ALA A 543 -30.31 6.62 6.64
CA ALA A 543 -31.34 5.70 7.13
C ALA A 543 -31.09 5.28 8.58
N TYR A 544 -29.85 5.01 8.95
CA TYR A 544 -29.42 4.63 10.28
C TYR A 544 -29.68 5.73 11.32
N CYS A 545 -29.25 6.96 11.06
CA CYS A 545 -29.50 8.12 11.92
C CYS A 545 -30.99 8.41 12.02
N GLY A 546 -31.75 8.29 10.92
CA GLY A 546 -33.19 8.46 10.90
C GLY A 546 -33.97 7.46 11.78
N GLN A 547 -33.36 6.32 12.12
CA GLN A 547 -33.90 5.32 13.06
C GLN A 547 -33.34 5.42 14.48
N GLY A 548 -32.61 6.48 14.80
CA GLY A 548 -32.06 6.73 16.13
C GLY A 548 -30.71 6.07 16.40
N GLY A 549 -29.99 5.64 15.37
CA GLY A 549 -28.67 5.03 15.47
C GLY A 549 -27.59 6.04 15.88
N ASN A 550 -26.56 5.61 16.61
CA ASN A 550 -25.47 6.46 17.09
C ASN A 550 -24.18 6.17 16.35
N ILE A 551 -23.58 7.18 15.72
CA ILE A 551 -22.40 7.02 14.88
C ILE A 551 -21.21 7.85 15.33
N PHE A 552 -20.06 7.19 15.43
CA PHE A 552 -18.74 7.80 15.53
C PHE A 552 -18.07 7.75 14.16
N VAL A 553 -17.46 8.84 13.73
CA VAL A 553 -16.69 8.92 12.47
C VAL A 553 -15.38 9.63 12.75
N SER A 554 -14.28 9.09 12.28
CA SER A 554 -12.96 9.73 12.36
C SER A 554 -12.20 9.63 11.04
N GLY A 555 -11.58 10.73 10.64
CA GLY A 555 -10.79 10.79 9.41
C GLY A 555 -10.23 12.18 9.15
N ALA A 556 -9.14 12.25 8.39
CA ALA A 556 -8.46 13.51 8.07
C ALA A 556 -9.23 14.36 7.07
N TYR A 557 -10.04 13.75 6.20
CA TYR A 557 -10.70 14.42 5.08
C TYR A 557 -12.24 14.33 5.12
N VAL A 558 -12.80 14.20 6.32
CA VAL A 558 -14.25 14.10 6.52
C VAL A 558 -15.03 15.30 5.98
N GLY A 559 -14.40 16.45 5.88
CA GLY A 559 -15.00 17.66 5.34
C GLY A 559 -14.38 18.07 3.99
N THR A 560 -13.06 18.02 3.84
CA THR A 560 -12.37 18.37 2.60
C THR A 560 -12.94 17.60 1.41
N ASP A 561 -13.18 16.31 1.58
CA ASP A 561 -13.70 15.46 0.49
C ASP A 561 -15.13 15.83 0.04
N LEU A 562 -15.90 16.49 0.89
CA LEU A 562 -17.27 16.92 0.60
C LEU A 562 -17.40 18.38 0.16
N TRP A 563 -16.42 19.25 0.50
CA TRP A 563 -16.48 20.69 0.24
C TRP A 563 -15.43 21.22 -0.70
N ASP A 564 -14.21 20.73 -0.64
CA ASP A 564 -13.05 21.31 -1.31
C ASP A 564 -12.15 20.25 -1.96
N ASN A 565 -12.75 19.20 -2.46
CA ASN A 565 -12.00 18.26 -3.26
C ASN A 565 -11.63 18.91 -4.60
N ARG A 566 -10.34 19.11 -4.84
CA ARG A 566 -9.81 19.77 -6.05
C ARG A 566 -10.16 19.05 -7.35
N LEU A 567 -10.54 17.78 -7.26
CA LEU A 567 -10.73 16.89 -8.38
C LEU A 567 -12.15 16.89 -8.94
N ALA A 568 -13.12 17.22 -8.09
CA ALA A 568 -14.52 17.29 -8.46
C ALA A 568 -15.22 18.45 -7.77
N PRO A 569 -16.14 19.14 -8.44
CA PRO A 569 -16.95 20.17 -7.81
C PRO A 569 -17.74 19.58 -6.64
N ALA A 570 -17.73 20.27 -5.49
CA ALA A 570 -18.53 19.87 -4.36
C ALA A 570 -20.02 19.81 -4.72
N GLN A 571 -20.69 18.72 -4.37
CA GLN A 571 -22.11 18.53 -4.61
C GLN A 571 -22.93 19.05 -3.43
N GLU A 572 -24.03 19.71 -3.71
CA GLU A 572 -24.94 20.19 -2.64
C GLU A 572 -25.55 19.04 -1.82
N SER A 573 -25.72 17.86 -2.42
CA SER A 573 -26.13 16.64 -1.71
C SER A 573 -25.12 16.23 -0.61
N ASP A 574 -23.81 16.27 -0.92
CA ASP A 574 -22.75 15.95 0.01
C ASP A 574 -22.73 16.90 1.20
N LYS A 575 -22.86 18.20 0.95
CA LYS A 575 -22.93 19.22 2.00
C LYS A 575 -24.18 19.06 2.86
N LYS A 576 -25.33 18.74 2.26
CA LYS A 576 -26.55 18.46 3.00
C LYS A 576 -26.44 17.23 3.86
N PHE A 577 -25.85 16.15 3.35
CA PHE A 577 -25.58 14.97 4.16
C PHE A 577 -24.77 15.33 5.42
N ALA A 578 -23.65 16.04 5.26
CA ALA A 578 -22.83 16.43 6.41
C ALA A 578 -23.57 17.38 7.38
N THR A 579 -24.30 18.39 6.87
CA THR A 579 -24.93 19.41 7.69
C THR A 579 -26.26 18.95 8.30
N GLU A 580 -27.07 18.19 7.57
CA GLU A 580 -28.41 17.79 8.00
C GLU A 580 -28.43 16.43 8.73
N VAL A 581 -27.51 15.50 8.38
CA VAL A 581 -27.42 14.17 8.96
C VAL A 581 -26.31 14.12 10.02
N LEU A 582 -25.06 14.36 9.63
CA LEU A 582 -23.92 14.28 10.56
C LEU A 582 -23.76 15.52 11.46
N LYS A 583 -24.44 16.64 11.15
CA LYS A 583 -24.56 17.87 11.94
C LYS A 583 -23.27 18.71 12.06
N TYR A 584 -22.34 18.54 11.11
CA TYR A 584 -21.17 19.40 11.01
C TYR A 584 -21.08 20.10 9.64
N LYS A 585 -20.27 21.13 9.57
CA LYS A 585 -19.83 21.79 8.35
C LYS A 585 -18.32 21.89 8.33
N TRP A 586 -17.74 21.82 7.16
CA TRP A 586 -16.31 22.00 6.96
C TRP A 586 -15.93 23.49 7.14
N ARG A 587 -14.78 23.74 7.75
CA ARG A 587 -14.20 25.07 7.91
C ARG A 587 -13.01 25.29 7.02
N VAL A 588 -12.03 24.38 7.08
CA VAL A 588 -10.79 24.41 6.31
C VAL A 588 -10.10 23.04 6.41
N GLY A 589 -9.48 22.58 5.32
CA GLY A 589 -8.50 21.50 5.33
C GLY A 589 -7.13 21.99 5.82
N GLN A 590 -6.20 21.06 6.02
CA GLN A 590 -4.86 21.38 6.54
C GLN A 590 -4.91 22.23 7.81
N ALA A 591 -5.81 21.89 8.70
CA ALA A 591 -6.19 22.72 9.82
C ALA A 591 -5.12 22.84 10.90
N ALA A 592 -4.19 21.90 11.00
CA ALA A 592 -3.16 21.86 12.03
C ALA A 592 -1.94 21.05 11.59
N THR A 593 -0.76 21.41 12.11
CA THR A 593 0.53 20.78 11.82
C THR A 593 1.21 20.18 13.03
N GLU A 594 0.78 20.53 14.27
CA GLU A 594 1.45 20.07 15.50
C GLU A 594 0.96 18.70 16.02
N GLY A 595 -0.09 18.12 15.46
CA GLY A 595 -0.62 16.84 15.93
C GLY A 595 -1.18 16.86 17.35
N LYS A 596 -1.69 18.02 17.82
CA LYS A 596 -2.18 18.21 19.19
C LYS A 596 -3.60 18.77 19.21
N VAL A 597 -4.46 18.13 20.00
CA VAL A 597 -5.83 18.59 20.24
C VAL A 597 -6.13 18.68 21.72
N LYS A 598 -6.96 19.63 22.10
CA LYS A 598 -7.43 19.83 23.48
C LYS A 598 -8.95 19.73 23.55
N CYS A 599 -9.46 19.08 24.58
CA CYS A 599 -10.88 19.08 24.88
C CYS A 599 -11.36 20.46 25.29
N VAL A 600 -12.61 20.76 25.00
CA VAL A 600 -13.27 22.01 25.43
C VAL A 600 -14.49 21.70 26.28
N ALA A 601 -14.83 22.63 27.15
CA ALA A 601 -16.05 22.50 27.97
C ALA A 601 -17.27 22.38 27.06
N SER A 602 -17.99 21.28 27.17
CA SER A 602 -19.14 20.95 26.33
C SER A 602 -20.07 19.99 27.06
N PRO A 603 -21.31 19.78 26.59
CA PRO A 603 -22.21 18.77 27.14
C PRO A 603 -21.75 17.31 26.93
N PHE A 604 -20.63 17.08 26.29
CA PHE A 604 -20.09 15.73 26.05
C PHE A 604 -19.54 15.16 27.37
N PRO A 605 -20.09 14.04 27.88
CA PRO A 605 -19.72 13.53 29.20
C PRO A 605 -18.33 12.87 29.16
N ALA A 606 -17.61 12.93 30.27
CA ALA A 606 -16.36 12.21 30.52
C ALA A 606 -15.20 12.53 29.55
N LEU A 607 -15.35 13.50 28.66
CA LEU A 607 -14.30 13.92 27.74
C LEU A 607 -13.46 15.02 28.41
N SER A 608 -12.16 14.80 28.53
CA SER A 608 -11.25 15.76 29.15
C SER A 608 -9.80 15.54 28.71
N GLY A 609 -8.94 16.54 28.92
CA GLY A 609 -7.52 16.46 28.69
C GLY A 609 -7.10 16.89 27.29
N ASN A 610 -5.88 16.49 26.94
CA ASN A 610 -5.26 16.73 25.65
C ASN A 610 -4.94 15.37 25.01
N TYR A 611 -4.95 15.34 23.69
CA TYR A 611 -4.63 14.16 22.90
C TYR A 611 -3.59 14.53 21.84
N THR A 612 -2.79 13.53 21.44
CA THR A 612 -1.76 13.72 20.43
C THR A 612 -1.89 12.66 19.34
N TYR A 613 -1.72 13.05 18.08
CA TYR A 613 -1.72 12.11 16.96
C TYR A 613 -0.41 12.21 16.16
N HIS A 614 -0.13 11.20 15.36
CA HIS A 614 1.07 11.12 14.54
C HIS A 614 1.00 12.13 13.39
N ASN A 615 1.83 13.16 13.44
CA ASN A 615 1.98 14.20 12.42
C ASN A 615 3.39 14.26 11.80
N GLU A 616 4.25 13.32 12.19
CA GLU A 616 5.60 13.15 11.68
C GLU A 616 5.87 11.67 11.39
N LEU A 617 6.87 11.39 10.54
CA LEU A 617 7.31 10.04 10.24
C LEU A 617 7.63 9.27 11.52
N ASN A 618 7.07 8.09 11.65
CA ASN A 618 7.21 7.22 12.80
C ASN A 618 7.13 5.74 12.38
N ALA A 619 7.38 4.83 13.31
CA ALA A 619 7.37 3.39 13.06
C ALA A 619 6.00 2.73 13.32
N ASP A 620 5.04 3.45 13.88
CA ASP A 620 3.84 2.85 14.45
C ASP A 620 2.60 3.03 13.56
N SER A 621 2.53 4.12 12.80
CA SER A 621 1.35 4.48 12.01
C SER A 621 1.71 5.42 10.86
N TYR A 622 0.74 5.72 10.04
CA TYR A 622 0.85 6.74 9.00
C TYR A 622 0.85 8.16 9.59
N VAL A 623 1.31 9.12 8.79
CA VAL A 623 1.36 10.54 9.15
C VAL A 623 0.03 11.20 8.83
N VAL A 624 -0.47 12.03 9.76
CA VAL A 624 -1.64 12.89 9.57
C VAL A 624 -1.16 14.34 9.49
N GLU A 625 -0.80 14.78 8.29
CA GLU A 625 -0.27 16.11 8.02
C GLU A 625 -1.35 17.15 7.69
N SER A 626 -2.54 16.70 7.30
CA SER A 626 -3.57 17.57 6.74
C SER A 626 -4.98 17.28 7.31
N PRO A 627 -5.17 17.41 8.64
CA PRO A 627 -6.47 17.16 9.24
C PRO A 627 -7.47 18.27 8.92
N ASP A 628 -8.77 17.97 9.00
CA ASP A 628 -9.85 18.91 8.78
C ASP A 628 -10.24 19.69 10.04
N ALA A 629 -10.53 20.97 9.88
CA ALA A 629 -11.33 21.71 10.85
C ALA A 629 -12.81 21.65 10.47
N ILE A 630 -13.64 21.21 11.44
CA ILE A 630 -15.09 21.09 11.29
C ILE A 630 -15.82 21.86 12.39
N GLU A 631 -16.94 22.46 12.05
CA GLU A 631 -17.74 23.26 12.99
C GLU A 631 -19.18 22.73 13.10
N PRO A 632 -19.88 23.00 14.22
CA PRO A 632 -21.28 22.67 14.35
C PRO A 632 -22.13 23.28 13.24
N ALA A 633 -22.98 22.46 12.60
CA ALA A 633 -23.90 22.92 11.55
C ALA A 633 -25.25 23.39 12.12
N THR A 634 -25.62 22.97 13.34
CA THR A 634 -26.89 23.29 13.98
C THR A 634 -26.65 23.79 15.40
N LYS A 635 -27.65 24.43 16.01
CA LYS A 635 -27.56 24.93 17.38
C LYS A 635 -27.49 23.81 18.45
N ASP A 636 -27.88 22.60 18.10
CA ASP A 636 -27.87 21.43 19.00
C ASP A 636 -26.61 20.58 18.82
N ALA A 637 -25.76 20.94 17.86
CA ALA A 637 -24.41 20.41 17.71
C ALA A 637 -23.40 21.35 18.39
N TYR A 638 -22.28 20.80 18.85
CA TYR A 638 -21.28 21.59 19.56
C TYR A 638 -19.87 21.04 19.35
N THR A 639 -18.88 21.94 19.42
CA THR A 639 -17.45 21.57 19.39
C THR A 639 -17.08 20.83 20.67
N ILE A 640 -16.34 19.72 20.53
CA ILE A 640 -15.84 18.91 21.64
C ILE A 640 -14.32 18.99 21.81
N MET A 641 -13.60 19.23 20.72
CA MET A 641 -12.14 19.36 20.70
C MET A 641 -11.71 20.50 19.78
N ARG A 642 -10.53 21.07 20.06
CA ARG A 642 -9.88 22.09 19.23
C ARG A 642 -8.42 21.78 19.03
N TYR A 643 -7.89 22.11 17.86
CA TYR A 643 -6.45 22.08 17.61
C TYR A 643 -5.74 23.08 18.53
N SER A 644 -4.64 22.64 19.14
CA SER A 644 -3.97 23.44 20.19
C SER A 644 -3.29 24.69 19.65
N GLU A 645 -2.76 24.60 18.42
CA GLU A 645 -1.95 25.68 17.82
C GLU A 645 -2.78 26.90 17.39
N ASN A 646 -4.01 26.71 16.94
CA ASN A 646 -4.80 27.79 16.33
C ASN A 646 -6.24 27.88 16.81
N ASN A 647 -6.64 26.98 17.70
CA ASN A 647 -7.97 26.92 18.30
C ASN A 647 -9.13 26.62 17.31
N LEU A 648 -8.84 26.16 16.10
CA LEU A 648 -9.86 25.65 15.17
C LEU A 648 -10.53 24.40 15.74
N SER A 649 -11.81 24.16 15.41
CA SER A 649 -12.56 23.02 15.92
C SER A 649 -12.08 21.72 15.23
N ALA A 650 -11.65 20.75 16.04
CA ALA A 650 -11.14 19.45 15.60
C ALA A 650 -12.16 18.33 15.73
N GLY A 651 -13.29 18.57 16.38
CA GLY A 651 -14.35 17.57 16.55
C GLY A 651 -15.68 18.18 16.96
N VAL A 652 -16.74 17.60 16.43
CA VAL A 652 -18.14 18.04 16.63
C VAL A 652 -18.98 16.86 17.12
N ALA A 653 -19.85 17.11 18.10
CA ALA A 653 -20.86 16.17 18.53
C ALA A 653 -22.26 16.76 18.42
N TYR A 654 -23.24 15.90 18.21
CA TYR A 654 -24.68 16.22 18.22
C TYR A 654 -25.43 15.25 19.11
N LYS A 655 -26.40 15.77 19.80
CA LYS A 655 -27.32 15.00 20.68
C LYS A 655 -28.75 15.43 20.42
N GLY A 656 -29.52 14.59 19.77
CA GLY A 656 -30.93 14.74 19.48
C GLY A 656 -31.64 13.39 19.48
N ASP A 657 -32.46 13.13 18.46
CA ASP A 657 -33.13 11.85 18.26
C ASP A 657 -32.14 10.70 17.99
N TYR A 658 -30.94 11.04 17.52
CA TYR A 658 -29.77 10.21 17.41
C TYR A 658 -28.56 11.00 17.89
N LYS A 659 -27.38 10.36 17.92
CA LYS A 659 -26.16 11.04 18.34
C LYS A 659 -25.05 10.84 17.32
N THR A 660 -24.29 11.88 17.04
CA THR A 660 -23.09 11.81 16.20
C THR A 660 -21.88 12.33 16.97
N CYS A 661 -20.73 11.74 16.71
CA CYS A 661 -19.43 12.22 17.15
C CYS A 661 -18.48 12.15 15.94
N ILE A 662 -18.04 13.31 15.43
CA ILE A 662 -17.22 13.40 14.24
C ILE A 662 -15.89 14.05 14.62
N LEU A 663 -14.77 13.42 14.25
CA LEU A 663 -13.42 13.96 14.39
C LEU A 663 -12.85 14.31 13.02
N GLY A 664 -12.24 15.47 12.90
CA GLY A 664 -11.51 15.92 11.71
C GLY A 664 -10.09 15.35 11.61
N PHE A 665 -9.77 14.36 12.44
CA PHE A 665 -8.52 13.60 12.43
C PHE A 665 -8.79 12.13 12.75
N PRO A 666 -7.95 11.19 12.27
CA PRO A 666 -8.14 9.76 12.52
C PRO A 666 -7.92 9.38 14.00
N PHE A 667 -8.82 8.58 14.54
CA PHE A 667 -8.72 8.06 15.91
C PHE A 667 -7.54 7.11 16.11
N GLU A 668 -7.31 6.23 15.17
CA GLU A 668 -6.22 5.24 15.19
C GLU A 668 -4.83 5.88 15.16
N ALA A 669 -4.73 7.11 14.65
CA ALA A 669 -3.49 7.88 14.65
C ALA A 669 -3.13 8.49 16.01
N LEU A 670 -3.98 8.40 17.03
CA LEU A 670 -3.63 8.81 18.39
C LEU A 670 -2.42 8.01 18.88
N ARG A 671 -1.43 8.71 19.47
CA ARG A 671 -0.10 8.14 19.74
C ARG A 671 -0.12 7.03 20.78
N THR A 672 -1.00 7.09 21.77
CA THR A 672 -0.98 6.13 22.88
C THR A 672 -2.27 5.33 23.00
N ALA A 673 -2.18 4.08 23.43
CA ALA A 673 -3.33 3.24 23.72
C ALA A 673 -4.23 3.87 24.81
N SER A 674 -3.63 4.52 25.82
CA SER A 674 -4.37 5.17 26.90
C SER A 674 -5.23 6.35 26.39
N GLU A 675 -4.74 7.13 25.42
CA GLU A 675 -5.52 8.19 24.77
C GLU A 675 -6.71 7.59 24.02
N ARG A 676 -6.48 6.54 23.23
CA ARG A 676 -7.54 5.83 22.50
C ARG A 676 -8.58 5.24 23.42
N GLU A 677 -8.16 4.58 24.50
CA GLU A 677 -9.08 4.00 25.52
C GLU A 677 -9.92 5.06 26.22
N ALA A 678 -9.31 6.20 26.59
CA ALA A 678 -10.02 7.29 27.24
C ALA A 678 -11.06 7.94 26.32
N LEU A 679 -10.68 8.21 25.07
CA LEU A 679 -11.56 8.83 24.08
C LEU A 679 -12.73 7.90 23.71
N MET A 680 -12.45 6.63 23.40
CA MET A 680 -13.49 5.65 23.04
C MET A 680 -14.48 5.43 24.19
N ARG A 681 -13.98 5.37 25.43
CA ARG A 681 -14.84 5.28 26.61
C ARG A 681 -15.77 6.49 26.72
N ALA A 682 -15.26 7.71 26.51
CA ALA A 682 -16.07 8.93 26.55
C ALA A 682 -17.15 8.93 25.44
N ILE A 683 -16.81 8.49 24.22
CA ILE A 683 -17.74 8.36 23.10
C ILE A 683 -18.87 7.37 23.44
N LEU A 684 -18.54 6.19 23.95
CA LEU A 684 -19.54 5.18 24.28
C LEU A 684 -20.42 5.58 25.49
N ILE A 685 -19.89 6.35 26.46
CA ILE A 685 -20.71 6.98 27.54
C ILE A 685 -21.65 8.02 26.94
N PHE A 686 -21.17 8.82 25.97
CA PHE A 686 -22.02 9.81 25.31
C PHE A 686 -23.16 9.14 24.53
N PHE A 687 -22.92 8.02 23.87
CA PHE A 687 -23.92 7.29 23.09
C PHE A 687 -24.99 6.57 23.97
N ASN A 688 -24.68 6.25 25.20
CA ASN A 688 -25.66 5.77 26.18
C ASN A 688 -26.52 6.91 26.71
#